data_2feacc118ac0de9e002dc489e0950c5d
#
_entry.id   2feacc118ac0de9e002dc489e0950c5d
#
_cell.length_a   1.000
_cell.length_b   1.000
_cell.length_c   1.000
_cell.angle_alpha   90.00
_cell.angle_beta   90.00
_cell.angle_gamma   90.00
#
_symmetry.space_group_name_H-M   'P 1'
#
loop_
_entity.id
_entity.type
_entity.pdbx_description
1 polymer ?
#
loop_
_entity_poly.entity_id
_entity_poly.type
_entity_poly.pdbx_seq_one_letter_code
_entity_poly.pdbx_strand_id
1 'polypeptide(L)'
;MTKLSVPQERFVHPENFVDGLRQLAADRPEDIALTVVAGREGEIVETALTYRVFAQRVLALAAVLQVRYRKGDRALILLDNDEHYAVSMFACFHAGVIAVPVFPPESARPQHLARLRGIAEDAQARGVLTSGALCALVEEAARQFGMLDIVAVDEVDLAAAGLWQPQRPDGADVAFLQYTSGSTSAPKGVMVTHANLMANERAIREGLSIGSDDKFGVWSPLFHDMGLIGGLLQPFYSGIPCVLSSPRFFLERPVRWLEMISRHRITISGGPDFAYRLCLDRIKEDRSEGLDLSSWRVAYTGAEPVRHDTMESFVDRFASAGFSAGAVYPCYGLAEATLFVTGGRRGSGMAVGRYDSEALATRQAVARVDGAALVGCGGVASEHELRIADAVSGAAAPEGVIGEIWASGPSVAAGYWNRPLESAETFVECDGRRWLRTGDLGFVQDSQLFVAGRLKDMIIVRGHNLYPQDIERVVEEQVEAVRKGRVAAFAVELDGQEGIGVAAEVSRGLQKLVTPQALVDALGAAVSEQYGEAPSVVVLLQPGALPKTSSGKLQRAACRKGWAERTLDAYALYESGRFVMGVDIGVAAADGGNAYPEDQIQALANVWREVLGHETARRYGSDAHFFTLGGNSLAAVQLAARIS
;
A
#
# COMPACT_ATOMS: atom_id res chain seq x y z
N MET A 1 12.03 -2.07 51.62
CA MET A 1 12.83 -2.03 50.36
C MET A 1 12.18 -0.98 49.48
N THR A 2 12.74 0.22 49.49
CA THR A 2 12.26 1.40 48.75
C THR A 2 12.65 1.21 47.29
N LYS A 3 11.68 1.05 46.38
CA LYS A 3 11.92 1.09 44.95
C LYS A 3 12.38 2.50 44.59
N LEU A 4 13.66 2.63 44.30
CA LEU A 4 14.20 3.81 43.59
C LEU A 4 13.51 3.86 42.23
N SER A 5 12.58 4.80 42.05
CA SER A 5 12.06 5.18 40.74
C SER A 5 13.21 5.86 40.01
N VAL A 6 13.72 5.19 38.97
CA VAL A 6 14.58 5.82 37.98
C VAL A 6 13.75 6.97 37.39
N PRO A 7 14.27 8.21 37.34
CA PRO A 7 13.55 9.29 36.69
C PRO A 7 13.33 8.90 35.24
N GLN A 8 12.07 8.83 34.77
CA GLN A 8 11.78 8.89 33.36
C GLN A 8 12.36 10.22 32.87
N GLU A 9 13.50 10.16 32.19
CA GLU A 9 14.02 11.31 31.46
C GLU A 9 12.88 11.84 30.60
N ARG A 10 12.44 13.06 30.87
CA ARG A 10 11.40 13.71 30.07
C ARG A 10 11.97 13.86 28.67
N PHE A 11 11.46 13.04 27.74
CA PHE A 11 11.79 13.19 26.34
C PHE A 11 11.35 14.59 25.89
N VAL A 12 12.33 15.41 25.58
CA VAL A 12 12.08 16.74 25.02
C VAL A 12 11.84 16.58 23.53
N HIS A 13 10.61 16.81 23.11
CA HIS A 13 10.25 16.77 21.68
C HIS A 13 11.05 17.85 20.93
N PRO A 14 11.78 17.52 19.88
CA PRO A 14 12.43 18.54 19.07
C PRO A 14 11.38 19.40 18.36
N GLU A 15 11.64 20.70 18.22
CA GLU A 15 10.74 21.61 17.48
C GLU A 15 10.81 21.42 15.96
N ASN A 16 11.92 20.87 15.48
CA ASN A 16 12.17 20.54 14.07
C ASN A 16 13.29 19.49 13.97
N PHE A 17 13.42 18.86 12.82
CA PHE A 17 14.42 17.82 12.57
C PHE A 17 15.87 18.34 12.52
N VAL A 18 16.08 19.63 12.21
CA VAL A 18 17.42 20.24 12.18
C VAL A 18 17.98 20.28 13.59
N ASP A 19 17.23 20.85 14.53
CA ASP A 19 17.64 20.92 15.93
C ASP A 19 17.68 19.53 16.58
N GLY A 20 16.72 18.66 16.25
CA GLY A 20 16.65 17.28 16.77
C GLY A 20 17.88 16.45 16.41
N LEU A 21 18.30 16.44 15.14
CA LEU A 21 19.51 15.71 14.71
C LEU A 21 20.77 16.27 15.36
N ARG A 22 20.89 17.60 15.45
CA ARG A 22 22.04 18.25 16.08
C ARG A 22 22.16 17.90 17.56
N GLN A 23 21.03 17.85 18.27
CA GLN A 23 20.99 17.44 19.66
C GLN A 23 21.39 15.98 19.81
N LEU A 24 20.81 15.05 19.01
CA LEU A 24 21.17 13.64 19.05
C LEU A 24 22.66 13.40 18.75
N ALA A 25 23.22 14.12 17.78
CA ALA A 25 24.63 14.01 17.43
C ALA A 25 25.57 14.58 18.53
N ALA A 26 25.09 15.55 19.34
CA ALA A 26 25.83 16.10 20.47
C ALA A 26 25.75 15.20 21.70
N ASP A 27 24.54 14.70 22.04
CA ASP A 27 24.29 13.98 23.27
C ASP A 27 24.68 12.50 23.18
N ARG A 28 24.49 11.89 21.98
CA ARG A 28 24.70 10.44 21.75
C ARG A 28 25.45 10.17 20.44
N PRO A 29 26.65 10.76 20.25
CA PRO A 29 27.38 10.73 18.97
C PRO A 29 27.73 9.34 18.46
N GLU A 30 27.99 8.39 19.36
CA GLU A 30 28.44 7.02 19.03
C GLU A 30 27.28 6.02 18.94
N ASP A 31 26.06 6.41 19.32
CA ASP A 31 24.90 5.54 19.19
C ASP A 31 24.56 5.34 17.70
N ILE A 32 24.15 4.12 17.37
CA ILE A 32 23.73 3.79 16.00
C ILE A 32 22.38 4.46 15.72
N ALA A 33 22.36 5.37 14.75
CA ALA A 33 21.15 6.01 14.26
C ALA A 33 20.45 5.16 13.19
N LEU A 34 21.23 4.62 12.24
CA LEU A 34 20.74 3.92 11.07
C LEU A 34 21.61 2.71 10.76
N THR A 35 20.99 1.54 10.55
CA THR A 35 21.63 0.36 9.97
C THR A 35 20.95 0.05 8.64
N VAL A 36 21.67 0.03 7.54
CA VAL A 36 21.16 -0.35 6.22
C VAL A 36 21.49 -1.82 5.97
N VAL A 37 20.48 -2.60 5.62
CA VAL A 37 20.58 -4.03 5.32
C VAL A 37 20.31 -4.24 3.83
N ALA A 38 21.29 -4.72 3.09
CA ALA A 38 21.20 -4.93 1.65
C ALA A 38 21.69 -6.33 1.24
N GLY A 39 21.13 -6.85 0.15
CA GLY A 39 21.64 -8.06 -0.50
C GLY A 39 22.65 -7.68 -1.60
N ARG A 40 23.89 -8.10 -1.48
CA ARG A 40 24.91 -7.92 -2.52
C ARG A 40 25.52 -9.28 -2.85
N GLU A 41 25.54 -9.64 -4.13
CA GLU A 41 26.16 -10.90 -4.64
C GLU A 41 25.72 -12.18 -3.90
N GLY A 42 24.48 -12.18 -3.38
CA GLY A 42 23.91 -13.32 -2.63
C GLY A 42 24.15 -13.28 -1.12
N GLU A 43 24.98 -12.36 -0.63
CA GLU A 43 25.25 -12.14 0.80
C GLU A 43 24.43 -10.96 1.36
N ILE A 44 24.22 -10.97 2.68
CA ILE A 44 23.62 -9.84 3.40
C ILE A 44 24.76 -8.94 3.89
N VAL A 45 24.75 -7.69 3.44
CA VAL A 45 25.72 -6.66 3.86
C VAL A 45 24.98 -5.64 4.73
N GLU A 46 25.61 -5.24 5.83
CA GLU A 46 25.10 -4.26 6.76
C GLU A 46 26.04 -3.05 6.83
N THR A 47 25.47 -1.85 6.72
CA THR A 47 26.18 -0.58 6.90
C THR A 47 25.56 0.17 8.07
N ALA A 48 26.30 0.38 9.14
CA ALA A 48 25.84 1.08 10.33
C ALA A 48 26.40 2.52 10.36
N LEU A 49 25.55 3.48 10.66
CA LEU A 49 25.89 4.90 10.82
C LEU A 49 25.55 5.34 12.24
N THR A 50 26.54 5.90 12.95
CA THR A 50 26.30 6.59 14.22
C THR A 50 25.67 7.97 13.97
N TYR A 51 25.05 8.57 15.01
CA TYR A 51 24.52 9.94 14.89
C TYR A 51 25.59 10.93 14.45
N ARG A 52 26.83 10.80 14.92
CA ARG A 52 27.95 11.63 14.49
C ARG A 52 28.21 11.54 12.99
N VAL A 53 28.39 10.32 12.48
CA VAL A 53 28.68 10.08 11.06
C VAL A 53 27.51 10.50 10.19
N PHE A 54 26.28 10.19 10.60
CA PHE A 54 25.09 10.59 9.88
C PHE A 54 24.97 12.13 9.80
N ALA A 55 25.10 12.83 10.94
CA ALA A 55 25.03 14.27 10.98
C ALA A 55 26.15 14.93 10.13
N GLN A 56 27.38 14.39 10.15
CA GLN A 56 28.47 14.91 9.33
C GLN A 56 28.13 14.82 7.83
N ARG A 57 27.60 13.67 7.37
CA ARG A 57 27.15 13.50 5.97
C ARG A 57 26.02 14.46 5.61
N VAL A 58 25.05 14.62 6.51
CA VAL A 58 23.93 15.57 6.34
C VAL A 58 24.44 17.00 6.18
N LEU A 59 25.35 17.45 7.06
CA LEU A 59 25.88 18.82 7.01
C LEU A 59 26.74 19.05 5.76
N ALA A 60 27.53 18.05 5.32
CA ALA A 60 28.32 18.15 4.10
C ALA A 60 27.43 18.34 2.87
N LEU A 61 26.41 17.52 2.72
CA LEU A 61 25.46 17.66 1.62
C LEU A 61 24.65 18.95 1.74
N ALA A 62 24.20 19.33 2.94
CA ALA A 62 23.47 20.59 3.16
C ALA A 62 24.28 21.83 2.76
N ALA A 63 25.58 21.84 3.03
CA ALA A 63 26.49 22.92 2.59
C ALA A 63 26.54 23.02 1.05
N VAL A 64 26.64 21.89 0.36
CA VAL A 64 26.59 21.84 -1.11
C VAL A 64 25.24 22.36 -1.63
N LEU A 65 24.13 21.95 -1.00
CA LEU A 65 22.78 22.40 -1.40
C LEU A 65 22.61 23.92 -1.19
N GLN A 66 23.13 24.49 -0.10
CA GLN A 66 23.08 25.94 0.18
C GLN A 66 23.83 26.79 -0.85
N VAL A 67 24.86 26.24 -1.48
CA VAL A 67 25.58 26.91 -2.58
C VAL A 67 24.79 26.86 -3.89
N ARG A 68 24.12 25.76 -4.16
CA ARG A 68 23.44 25.51 -5.44
C ARG A 68 21.98 25.99 -5.49
N TYR A 69 21.30 25.98 -4.35
CA TYR A 69 19.86 26.25 -4.26
C TYR A 69 19.55 27.37 -3.27
N ARG A 70 18.42 28.02 -3.50
CA ARG A 70 17.84 28.99 -2.56
C ARG A 70 16.83 28.30 -1.66
N LYS A 71 16.58 28.88 -0.49
CA LYS A 71 15.47 28.45 0.39
C LYS A 71 14.16 28.39 -0.41
N GLY A 72 13.46 27.26 -0.31
CA GLY A 72 12.21 27.01 -1.02
C GLY A 72 12.36 26.47 -2.45
N ASP A 73 13.58 26.32 -2.99
CA ASP A 73 13.79 25.57 -4.22
C ASP A 73 13.47 24.08 -3.99
N ARG A 74 13.01 23.37 -5.02
CA ARG A 74 12.61 21.95 -4.97
C ARG A 74 13.69 21.10 -5.60
N ALA A 75 14.07 20.03 -4.89
CA ALA A 75 14.99 19.02 -5.38
C ALA A 75 14.35 17.63 -5.34
N LEU A 76 14.35 16.92 -6.46
CA LEU A 76 13.93 15.52 -6.51
C LEU A 76 14.92 14.66 -5.73
N ILE A 77 14.45 13.76 -4.87
CA ILE A 77 15.27 12.70 -4.27
C ILE A 77 15.02 11.43 -5.06
N LEU A 78 16.02 11.01 -5.84
CA LEU A 78 15.97 9.93 -6.81
C LEU A 78 17.03 8.90 -6.45
N LEU A 79 16.77 8.19 -5.35
CA LEU A 79 17.67 7.25 -4.69
C LEU A 79 16.92 5.99 -4.27
N ASP A 80 17.63 4.91 -4.08
CA ASP A 80 17.11 3.71 -3.45
C ASP A 80 16.94 3.91 -1.93
N ASN A 81 16.28 2.94 -1.26
CA ASN A 81 16.17 2.94 0.20
C ASN A 81 17.53 2.58 0.82
N ASP A 82 18.39 3.56 0.98
CA ASP A 82 19.71 3.42 1.59
C ASP A 82 20.06 4.65 2.48
N GLU A 83 21.29 4.69 2.98
CA GLU A 83 21.77 5.80 3.78
C GLU A 83 21.80 7.13 3.03
N HIS A 84 22.01 7.11 1.72
CA HIS A 84 22.08 8.31 0.89
C HIS A 84 20.70 8.98 0.77
N TYR A 85 19.63 8.18 0.73
CA TYR A 85 18.26 8.71 0.78
C TYR A 85 18.01 9.44 2.10
N ALA A 86 18.32 8.79 3.22
CA ALA A 86 18.15 9.37 4.55
C ALA A 86 18.96 10.67 4.70
N VAL A 87 20.23 10.66 4.31
CA VAL A 87 21.11 11.84 4.32
C VAL A 87 20.54 12.96 3.46
N SER A 88 20.05 12.66 2.26
CA SER A 88 19.49 13.65 1.32
C SER A 88 18.24 14.33 1.89
N MET A 89 17.36 13.56 2.52
CA MET A 89 16.15 14.10 3.14
C MET A 89 16.49 15.10 4.25
N PHE A 90 17.36 14.71 5.17
CA PHE A 90 17.83 15.59 6.25
C PHE A 90 18.65 16.77 5.75
N ALA A 91 19.47 16.61 4.70
CA ALA A 91 20.23 17.70 4.10
C ALA A 91 19.32 18.77 3.47
N CYS A 92 18.20 18.36 2.85
CA CYS A 92 17.19 19.29 2.37
C CYS A 92 16.62 20.13 3.52
N PHE A 93 16.25 19.53 4.66
CA PHE A 93 15.80 20.26 5.84
C PHE A 93 16.84 21.26 6.35
N HIS A 94 18.11 20.87 6.39
CA HIS A 94 19.23 21.71 6.86
C HIS A 94 19.59 22.83 5.87
N ALA A 95 19.27 22.67 4.59
CA ALA A 95 19.51 23.67 3.55
C ALA A 95 18.30 24.57 3.26
N GLY A 96 17.12 24.27 3.83
CA GLY A 96 15.88 24.97 3.50
C GLY A 96 15.37 24.66 2.08
N VAL A 97 15.78 23.52 1.50
CA VAL A 97 15.35 23.03 0.20
C VAL A 97 14.14 22.12 0.39
N ILE A 98 13.11 22.32 -0.41
CA ILE A 98 11.92 21.46 -0.38
C ILE A 98 12.26 20.13 -1.05
N ALA A 99 12.29 19.05 -0.28
CA ALA A 99 12.51 17.71 -0.81
C ALA A 99 11.31 17.23 -1.62
N VAL A 100 11.55 16.53 -2.73
CA VAL A 100 10.51 15.88 -3.53
C VAL A 100 10.87 14.40 -3.67
N PRO A 101 10.39 13.55 -2.75
CA PRO A 101 10.58 12.11 -2.81
C PRO A 101 9.97 11.50 -4.06
N VAL A 102 10.75 10.81 -4.87
CA VAL A 102 10.30 10.19 -6.12
C VAL A 102 10.91 8.80 -6.31
N PHE A 103 10.24 8.00 -7.10
CA PHE A 103 10.71 6.67 -7.44
C PHE A 103 11.82 6.72 -8.52
N PRO A 104 12.96 6.05 -8.33
CA PRO A 104 13.97 5.91 -9.38
C PRO A 104 13.41 5.20 -10.62
N PRO A 105 13.62 5.72 -11.84
CA PRO A 105 13.13 5.07 -13.03
C PRO A 105 13.87 3.75 -13.30
N GLU A 106 13.14 2.72 -13.73
CA GLU A 106 13.74 1.42 -14.08
C GLU A 106 14.61 1.48 -15.33
N SER A 107 14.36 2.44 -16.21
CA SER A 107 15.14 2.69 -17.44
C SER A 107 14.82 4.05 -18.04
N ALA A 108 15.64 4.50 -19.00
CA ALA A 108 15.42 5.74 -19.76
C ALA A 108 14.27 5.67 -20.78
N ARG A 109 13.47 4.60 -20.81
CA ARG A 109 12.32 4.50 -21.72
C ARG A 109 11.28 5.57 -21.41
N PRO A 110 10.69 6.25 -22.42
CA PRO A 110 9.74 7.35 -22.20
C PRO A 110 8.58 7.02 -21.27
N GLN A 111 8.06 5.80 -21.33
CA GLN A 111 6.96 5.33 -20.48
C GLN A 111 7.35 5.23 -18.99
N HIS A 112 8.60 4.89 -18.67
CA HIS A 112 9.12 4.83 -17.31
C HIS A 112 9.44 6.22 -16.77
N LEU A 113 9.74 7.17 -17.65
CA LEU A 113 10.06 8.54 -17.31
C LEU A 113 8.85 9.47 -17.26
N ALA A 114 7.72 9.10 -17.89
CA ALA A 114 6.56 9.98 -18.03
C ALA A 114 6.03 10.49 -16.67
N ARG A 115 5.96 9.62 -15.66
CA ARG A 115 5.52 10.02 -14.31
C ARG A 115 6.53 10.92 -13.62
N LEU A 116 7.82 10.57 -13.70
CA LEU A 116 8.91 11.37 -13.13
C LEU A 116 8.93 12.76 -13.74
N ARG A 117 8.77 12.84 -15.06
CA ARG A 117 8.66 14.09 -15.80
C ARG A 117 7.48 14.93 -15.29
N GLY A 118 6.27 14.34 -15.19
CA GLY A 118 5.10 15.05 -14.69
C GLY A 118 5.30 15.61 -13.29
N ILE A 119 5.99 14.88 -12.40
CA ILE A 119 6.32 15.35 -11.04
C ILE A 119 7.36 16.48 -11.10
N ALA A 120 8.41 16.34 -11.91
CA ALA A 120 9.45 17.35 -12.02
C ALA A 120 8.92 18.69 -12.55
N GLU A 121 8.03 18.62 -13.56
CA GLU A 121 7.35 19.79 -14.14
C GLU A 121 6.37 20.43 -13.15
N ASP A 122 5.50 19.65 -12.49
CA ASP A 122 4.50 20.14 -11.53
C ASP A 122 5.18 20.75 -10.29
N ALA A 123 6.21 20.09 -9.75
CA ALA A 123 7.02 20.61 -8.64
C ALA A 123 7.87 21.81 -9.05
N GLN A 124 8.07 22.07 -10.34
CA GLN A 124 9.06 23.02 -10.85
C GLN A 124 10.43 22.76 -10.21
N ALA A 125 10.86 21.49 -10.23
CA ALA A 125 12.09 21.06 -9.60
C ALA A 125 13.31 21.74 -10.26
N ARG A 126 14.27 22.18 -9.45
CA ARG A 126 15.53 22.79 -9.91
C ARG A 126 16.68 21.81 -9.95
N GLY A 127 16.62 20.77 -9.13
CA GLY A 127 17.69 19.80 -9.03
C GLY A 127 17.21 18.38 -8.76
N VAL A 128 18.17 17.47 -8.87
CA VAL A 128 18.02 16.05 -8.56
C VAL A 128 19.18 15.61 -7.67
N LEU A 129 18.84 15.00 -6.54
CA LEU A 129 19.77 14.30 -5.65
C LEU A 129 19.74 12.82 -6.03
N THR A 130 20.88 12.29 -6.47
CA THR A 130 21.00 10.90 -6.94
C THR A 130 22.36 10.32 -6.54
N SER A 131 22.62 9.05 -6.83
CA SER A 131 23.94 8.44 -6.66
C SER A 131 24.75 8.51 -7.95
N GLY A 132 26.08 8.47 -7.85
CA GLY A 132 26.98 8.41 -9.00
C GLY A 132 26.61 7.25 -9.96
N ALA A 133 26.18 6.12 -9.41
CA ALA A 133 25.72 4.97 -10.20
C ALA A 133 24.47 5.26 -11.06
N LEU A 134 23.60 6.17 -10.61
CA LEU A 134 22.37 6.53 -11.33
C LEU A 134 22.54 7.81 -12.19
N CYS A 135 23.65 8.54 -12.05
CA CYS A 135 23.87 9.82 -12.74
C CYS A 135 23.64 9.73 -14.26
N ALA A 136 24.21 8.74 -14.93
CA ALA A 136 24.06 8.59 -16.37
C ALA A 136 22.60 8.39 -16.82
N LEU A 137 21.81 7.61 -16.06
CA LEU A 137 20.39 7.41 -16.31
C LEU A 137 19.60 8.70 -16.06
N VAL A 138 19.94 9.42 -14.97
CA VAL A 138 19.29 10.68 -14.59
C VAL A 138 19.62 11.79 -15.57
N GLU A 139 20.87 11.89 -16.05
CA GLU A 139 21.27 12.85 -17.10
C GLU A 139 20.51 12.64 -18.41
N GLU A 140 20.31 11.39 -18.79
CA GLU A 140 19.50 11.07 -19.96
C GLU A 140 18.02 11.48 -19.76
N ALA A 141 17.47 11.22 -18.58
CA ALA A 141 16.14 11.67 -18.21
C ALA A 141 16.05 13.20 -18.17
N ALA A 142 17.01 13.87 -17.54
CA ALA A 142 17.06 15.33 -17.38
C ALA A 142 17.14 16.06 -18.73
N ARG A 143 17.85 15.50 -19.72
CA ARG A 143 17.86 16.03 -21.10
C ARG A 143 16.47 16.09 -21.73
N GLN A 144 15.56 15.19 -21.33
CA GLN A 144 14.19 15.15 -21.84
C GLN A 144 13.24 16.11 -21.08
N PHE A 145 13.61 16.54 -19.85
CA PHE A 145 12.76 17.39 -18.97
C PHE A 145 13.19 18.85 -18.91
N GLY A 146 14.29 19.21 -19.56
CA GLY A 146 14.96 20.49 -19.35
C GLY A 146 16.09 20.36 -18.31
N MET A 147 16.94 21.37 -18.23
CA MET A 147 18.14 21.32 -17.39
C MET A 147 17.80 21.30 -15.88
N LEU A 148 18.02 20.15 -15.25
CA LEU A 148 18.06 20.01 -13.80
C LEU A 148 19.53 19.97 -13.35
N ASP A 149 19.81 20.61 -12.21
CA ASP A 149 21.12 20.50 -11.56
C ASP A 149 21.21 19.13 -10.86
N ILE A 150 22.22 18.34 -11.18
CA ILE A 150 22.37 16.96 -10.66
C ILE A 150 23.46 16.95 -9.60
N VAL A 151 23.15 16.38 -8.44
CA VAL A 151 24.07 16.20 -7.31
C VAL A 151 24.23 14.70 -7.04
N ALA A 152 25.44 14.17 -7.27
CA ALA A 152 25.83 12.83 -6.83
C ALA A 152 26.12 12.88 -5.32
N VAL A 153 25.18 12.38 -4.51
CA VAL A 153 25.21 12.55 -3.05
C VAL A 153 26.30 11.70 -2.38
N ASP A 154 26.64 10.57 -2.99
CA ASP A 154 27.69 9.64 -2.55
C ASP A 154 29.12 10.13 -2.88
N GLU A 155 29.25 11.17 -3.72
CA GLU A 155 30.51 11.78 -4.11
C GLU A 155 30.83 13.09 -3.35
N VAL A 156 29.94 13.50 -2.42
CA VAL A 156 30.11 14.74 -1.66
C VAL A 156 31.26 14.60 -0.66
N ASP A 157 32.23 15.54 -0.74
CA ASP A 157 33.34 15.61 0.21
C ASP A 157 32.83 15.95 1.62
N LEU A 158 33.09 15.08 2.59
CA LEU A 158 32.69 15.27 3.99
C LEU A 158 33.33 16.51 4.64
N ALA A 159 34.44 17.03 4.11
CA ALA A 159 35.04 18.29 4.58
C ALA A 159 34.10 19.48 4.38
N ALA A 160 33.18 19.42 3.42
CA ALA A 160 32.17 20.46 3.20
C ALA A 160 31.24 20.67 4.40
N ALA A 161 31.16 19.75 5.35
CA ALA A 161 30.34 19.90 6.56
C ALA A 161 30.71 21.18 7.36
N GLY A 162 31.96 21.57 7.35
CA GLY A 162 32.43 22.80 8.01
C GLY A 162 31.97 24.09 7.35
N LEU A 163 31.44 24.03 6.15
CA LEU A 163 30.94 25.19 5.39
C LEU A 163 29.46 25.44 5.55
N TRP A 164 28.74 24.50 6.17
CA TRP A 164 27.30 24.64 6.37
C TRP A 164 26.96 25.85 7.23
N GLN A 165 25.99 26.63 6.77
CA GLN A 165 25.49 27.80 7.49
C GLN A 165 24.21 27.42 8.26
N PRO A 166 24.17 27.58 9.60
CA PRO A 166 23.00 27.23 10.39
C PRO A 166 21.74 27.96 9.90
N GLN A 167 20.72 27.17 9.57
CA GLN A 167 19.38 27.66 9.26
C GLN A 167 18.39 26.93 10.17
N ARG A 168 17.41 27.68 10.68
CA ARG A 168 16.29 27.11 11.42
C ARG A 168 15.05 27.23 10.55
N PRO A 169 14.39 26.12 10.21
CA PRO A 169 13.16 26.20 9.45
C PRO A 169 12.05 26.84 10.29
N ASP A 170 11.20 27.64 9.64
CA ASP A 170 9.92 28.05 10.22
C ASP A 170 8.96 26.87 10.17
N GLY A 171 8.08 26.75 11.18
CA GLY A 171 7.05 25.69 11.17
C GLY A 171 6.14 25.73 9.96
N ALA A 172 5.90 26.91 9.37
CA ALA A 172 5.09 27.10 8.17
C ALA A 172 5.85 26.81 6.86
N ASP A 173 7.20 26.72 6.89
CA ASP A 173 7.96 26.34 5.70
C ASP A 173 7.57 24.92 5.24
N VAL A 174 7.43 24.73 3.93
CA VAL A 174 7.20 23.40 3.34
C VAL A 174 8.47 22.59 3.45
N ALA A 175 8.40 21.47 4.16
CA ALA A 175 9.51 20.54 4.37
C ALA A 175 9.74 19.67 3.14
N PHE A 176 8.66 19.13 2.58
CA PHE A 176 8.68 18.30 1.38
C PHE A 176 7.34 18.28 0.67
N LEU A 177 7.35 17.84 -0.60
CA LEU A 177 6.15 17.56 -1.39
C LEU A 177 5.96 16.05 -1.51
N GLN A 178 4.89 15.54 -0.91
CA GLN A 178 4.53 14.13 -1.03
C GLN A 178 3.62 13.93 -2.23
N TYR A 179 4.16 13.36 -3.32
CA TYR A 179 3.36 13.07 -4.50
C TYR A 179 2.53 11.81 -4.34
N THR A 180 1.22 11.97 -4.37
CA THR A 180 0.27 10.85 -4.31
C THR A 180 -0.08 10.35 -5.71
N SER A 181 -0.39 9.06 -5.80
CA SER A 181 -0.85 8.42 -7.05
C SER A 181 -2.36 8.61 -7.27
N GLY A 182 -2.94 9.74 -6.89
CA GLY A 182 -4.38 10.00 -6.89
C GLY A 182 -5.21 9.22 -7.93
N SER A 183 -6.50 9.08 -7.69
CA SER A 183 -7.45 8.45 -8.64
C SER A 183 -7.56 9.17 -9.99
N THR A 184 -7.00 10.37 -10.08
CA THR A 184 -6.88 11.17 -11.32
C THR A 184 -5.51 10.94 -11.96
N SER A 185 -5.44 11.02 -13.28
CA SER A 185 -4.25 10.70 -14.08
C SER A 185 -3.00 11.57 -13.80
N ALA A 186 -3.14 12.71 -13.14
CA ALA A 186 -2.03 13.62 -12.82
C ALA A 186 -1.62 13.50 -11.35
N PRO A 187 -0.33 13.34 -11.02
CA PRO A 187 0.17 13.32 -9.65
C PRO A 187 -0.06 14.68 -8.98
N LYS A 188 -0.39 14.67 -7.67
CA LYS A 188 -0.58 15.88 -6.86
C LYS A 188 0.45 15.91 -5.74
N GLY A 189 1.19 17.00 -5.63
CA GLY A 189 2.17 17.22 -4.56
C GLY A 189 1.49 17.76 -3.31
N VAL A 190 1.35 16.95 -2.27
CA VAL A 190 0.85 17.37 -0.96
C VAL A 190 1.93 18.19 -0.26
N MET A 191 1.61 19.41 0.16
CA MET A 191 2.53 20.31 0.87
C MET A 191 2.57 19.97 2.36
N VAL A 192 3.60 19.24 2.78
CA VAL A 192 3.84 18.94 4.19
C VAL A 192 4.79 19.99 4.77
N THR A 193 4.30 20.77 5.74
CA THR A 193 5.13 21.76 6.44
C THR A 193 5.92 21.13 7.57
N HIS A 194 6.97 21.82 8.07
CA HIS A 194 7.70 21.36 9.25
C HIS A 194 6.79 21.20 10.47
N ALA A 195 5.82 22.10 10.68
CA ALA A 195 4.86 22.00 11.76
C ALA A 195 3.94 20.77 11.61
N ASN A 196 3.41 20.51 10.40
CA ASN A 196 2.60 19.33 10.13
C ASN A 196 3.38 18.04 10.44
N LEU A 197 4.63 18.00 9.96
CA LEU A 197 5.50 16.85 10.16
C LEU A 197 5.75 16.57 11.64
N MET A 198 6.17 17.59 12.41
CA MET A 198 6.45 17.43 13.84
C MET A 198 5.21 17.06 14.66
N ALA A 199 4.03 17.57 14.28
CA ALA A 199 2.76 17.19 14.89
C ALA A 199 2.42 15.72 14.63
N ASN A 200 2.67 15.24 13.41
CA ASN A 200 2.38 13.86 13.05
C ASN A 200 3.36 12.88 13.70
N GLU A 201 4.65 13.21 13.76
CA GLU A 201 5.65 12.40 14.47
C GLU A 201 5.33 12.25 15.97
N ARG A 202 4.83 13.33 16.60
CA ARG A 202 4.33 13.27 17.98
C ARG A 202 3.13 12.33 18.08
N ALA A 203 2.14 12.46 17.19
CA ALA A 203 0.96 11.61 17.13
C ALA A 203 1.31 10.13 16.95
N ILE A 204 2.25 9.80 16.05
CA ILE A 204 2.75 8.44 15.84
C ILE A 204 3.45 7.92 17.10
N ARG A 205 4.34 8.72 17.70
CA ARG A 205 5.04 8.32 18.92
C ARG A 205 4.09 7.96 20.03
N GLU A 206 3.08 8.80 20.27
CA GLU A 206 2.07 8.58 21.30
C GLU A 206 1.17 7.38 20.96
N GLY A 207 0.65 7.31 19.72
CA GLY A 207 -0.21 6.23 19.25
C GLY A 207 0.46 4.86 19.33
N LEU A 208 1.70 4.73 18.89
CA LEU A 208 2.49 3.51 18.99
C LEU A 208 3.11 3.30 20.39
N SER A 209 2.97 4.27 21.31
CA SER A 209 3.60 4.25 22.64
C SER A 209 5.10 3.95 22.58
N ILE A 210 5.82 4.71 21.74
CA ILE A 210 7.26 4.49 21.47
C ILE A 210 8.09 4.88 22.68
N GLY A 211 8.89 3.95 23.18
CA GLY A 211 9.85 4.13 24.27
C GLY A 211 11.31 4.05 23.83
N SER A 212 12.23 4.30 24.75
CA SER A 212 13.68 4.30 24.50
C SER A 212 14.25 2.90 24.15
N ASP A 213 13.55 1.85 24.52
CA ASP A 213 13.91 0.45 24.26
C ASP A 213 13.34 -0.08 22.93
N ASP A 214 12.66 0.77 22.16
CA ASP A 214 12.15 0.40 20.85
C ASP A 214 13.21 0.52 19.75
N LYS A 215 13.00 -0.26 18.70
CA LYS A 215 13.81 -0.26 17.49
C LYS A 215 12.91 -0.44 16.27
N PHE A 216 13.08 0.43 15.30
CA PHE A 216 12.33 0.35 14.04
C PHE A 216 12.98 -0.57 13.02
N GLY A 217 12.14 -1.31 12.28
CA GLY A 217 12.53 -2.01 11.05
C GLY A 217 11.69 -1.54 9.88
N VAL A 218 12.35 -1.10 8.81
CA VAL A 218 11.70 -0.47 7.65
C VAL A 218 12.16 -1.11 6.36
N TRP A 219 11.22 -1.50 5.53
CA TRP A 219 11.44 -1.98 4.16
C TRP A 219 10.55 -1.23 3.15
N SER A 220 9.53 -0.51 3.64
CA SER A 220 8.60 0.25 2.79
C SER A 220 9.32 1.34 2.00
N PRO A 221 8.86 1.66 0.77
CA PRO A 221 9.49 2.68 -0.05
C PRO A 221 9.55 4.05 0.65
N LEU A 222 10.72 4.68 0.64
CA LEU A 222 10.91 6.00 1.27
C LEU A 222 10.31 7.16 0.44
N PHE A 223 9.98 6.94 -0.82
CA PHE A 223 9.20 7.91 -1.60
C PHE A 223 7.69 7.85 -1.29
N HIS A 224 7.26 6.99 -0.36
CA HIS A 224 5.89 6.85 0.14
C HIS A 224 5.82 7.33 1.60
N ASP A 225 4.71 7.99 1.98
CA ASP A 225 4.47 8.56 3.31
C ASP A 225 4.72 7.56 4.46
N MET A 226 4.20 6.34 4.37
CA MET A 226 4.39 5.29 5.38
C MET A 226 5.88 4.94 5.57
N GLY A 227 6.64 4.79 4.50
CA GLY A 227 8.07 4.48 4.57
C GLY A 227 8.90 5.67 5.04
N LEU A 228 8.60 6.87 4.55
CA LEU A 228 9.34 8.08 4.87
C LEU A 228 9.05 8.57 6.30
N ILE A 229 7.79 8.90 6.57
CA ILE A 229 7.38 9.54 7.83
C ILE A 229 7.34 8.49 8.94
N GLY A 230 6.47 7.48 8.80
CA GLY A 230 6.29 6.44 9.81
C GLY A 230 7.51 5.51 9.97
N GLY A 231 8.33 5.37 8.94
CA GLY A 231 9.47 4.47 8.92
C GLY A 231 10.82 5.13 9.20
N LEU A 232 11.24 6.08 8.36
CA LEU A 232 12.56 6.70 8.47
C LEU A 232 12.59 7.87 9.46
N LEU A 233 11.65 8.82 9.36
CA LEU A 233 11.70 10.05 10.17
C LEU A 233 11.30 9.80 11.63
N GLN A 234 10.33 8.92 11.88
CA GLN A 234 9.86 8.61 13.23
C GLN A 234 10.94 8.10 14.19
N PRO A 235 11.82 7.14 13.82
CA PRO A 235 12.91 6.74 14.71
C PRO A 235 13.89 7.87 15.02
N PHE A 236 14.21 8.74 14.05
CA PHE A 236 15.06 9.93 14.32
C PHE A 236 14.34 10.94 15.23
N TYR A 237 13.03 11.16 15.03
CA TYR A 237 12.24 11.99 15.95
C TYR A 237 12.26 11.43 17.37
N SER A 238 12.13 10.12 17.52
CA SER A 238 12.09 9.44 18.80
C SER A 238 13.48 9.18 19.40
N GLY A 239 14.55 9.40 18.65
CA GLY A 239 15.92 9.12 19.08
C GLY A 239 16.20 7.64 19.33
N ILE A 240 15.62 6.74 18.52
CA ILE A 240 15.79 5.29 18.62
C ILE A 240 16.40 4.71 17.34
N PRO A 241 17.06 3.54 17.38
CA PRO A 241 17.69 2.95 16.22
C PRO A 241 16.71 2.58 15.10
N CYS A 242 17.13 2.81 13.85
CA CYS A 242 16.42 2.40 12.64
C CYS A 242 17.21 1.32 11.89
N VAL A 243 16.55 0.25 11.48
CA VAL A 243 17.10 -0.77 10.57
C VAL A 243 16.32 -0.67 9.25
N LEU A 244 17.00 -0.28 8.18
CA LEU A 244 16.42 0.03 6.88
C LEU A 244 16.85 -1.01 5.85
N SER A 245 15.90 -1.46 5.03
CA SER A 245 16.19 -2.23 3.82
C SER A 245 15.39 -1.71 2.64
N SER A 246 15.75 -2.13 1.43
CA SER A 246 14.99 -1.74 0.24
C SER A 246 13.70 -2.56 0.08
N PRO A 247 12.66 -2.02 -0.57
CA PRO A 247 11.47 -2.80 -0.93
C PRO A 247 11.80 -4.05 -1.75
N ARG A 248 12.77 -3.94 -2.64
CA ARG A 248 13.24 -5.06 -3.46
C ARG A 248 13.80 -6.21 -2.62
N PHE A 249 14.55 -5.91 -1.56
CA PHE A 249 15.10 -6.90 -0.63
C PHE A 249 14.01 -7.78 0.00
N PHE A 250 12.89 -7.15 0.40
CA PHE A 250 11.70 -7.85 0.89
C PHE A 250 10.96 -8.59 -0.23
N LEU A 251 10.63 -7.92 -1.34
CA LEU A 251 9.79 -8.49 -2.40
C LEU A 251 10.42 -9.70 -3.10
N GLU A 252 11.74 -9.73 -3.23
CA GLU A 252 12.46 -10.88 -3.77
C GLU A 252 12.36 -12.12 -2.87
N ARG A 253 12.50 -11.92 -1.55
CA ARG A 253 12.45 -12.99 -0.54
C ARG A 253 11.77 -12.47 0.74
N PRO A 254 10.45 -12.64 0.90
CA PRO A 254 9.71 -12.07 2.04
C PRO A 254 10.21 -12.53 3.42
N VAL A 255 10.83 -13.71 3.51
CA VAL A 255 11.44 -14.21 4.76
C VAL A 255 12.52 -13.26 5.29
N ARG A 256 13.22 -12.53 4.42
CA ARG A 256 14.28 -11.57 4.82
C ARG A 256 13.76 -10.47 5.76
N TRP A 257 12.49 -10.07 5.64
CA TRP A 257 11.89 -9.13 6.58
C TRP A 257 11.79 -9.73 7.98
N LEU A 258 11.32 -10.98 8.08
CA LEU A 258 11.21 -11.68 9.37
C LEU A 258 12.61 -12.02 9.95
N GLU A 259 13.56 -12.39 9.10
CA GLU A 259 14.97 -12.58 9.49
C GLU A 259 15.59 -11.29 10.03
N MET A 260 15.31 -10.13 9.40
CA MET A 260 15.75 -8.81 9.85
C MET A 260 15.16 -8.48 11.23
N ILE A 261 13.84 -8.74 11.44
CA ILE A 261 13.18 -8.56 12.73
C ILE A 261 13.81 -9.42 13.80
N SER A 262 14.00 -10.70 13.53
CA SER A 262 14.61 -11.69 14.44
C SER A 262 16.04 -11.29 14.81
N ARG A 263 16.89 -11.04 13.80
CA ARG A 263 18.33 -10.75 13.98
C ARG A 263 18.59 -9.46 14.74
N HIS A 264 17.89 -8.39 14.39
CA HIS A 264 18.09 -7.07 15.01
C HIS A 264 17.21 -6.82 16.23
N ARG A 265 16.37 -7.78 16.63
CA ARG A 265 15.43 -7.64 17.74
C ARG A 265 14.54 -6.40 17.57
N ILE A 266 14.01 -6.23 16.36
CA ILE A 266 13.15 -5.12 16.00
C ILE A 266 11.84 -5.22 16.80
N THR A 267 11.35 -4.08 17.31
CA THR A 267 10.14 -4.03 18.12
C THR A 267 8.95 -3.44 17.38
N ILE A 268 9.23 -2.58 16.40
CA ILE A 268 8.22 -1.89 15.60
C ILE A 268 8.57 -2.05 14.12
N SER A 269 7.69 -2.69 13.37
CA SER A 269 7.79 -2.84 11.91
C SER A 269 6.41 -3.12 11.36
N GLY A 270 6.22 -2.93 10.06
CA GLY A 270 4.94 -3.23 9.44
C GLY A 270 4.94 -2.91 7.95
N GLY A 271 3.75 -2.90 7.40
CA GLY A 271 3.50 -2.61 6.00
C GLY A 271 2.02 -2.77 5.65
N PRO A 272 1.64 -2.58 4.39
CA PRO A 272 0.30 -2.85 3.92
C PRO A 272 -0.07 -4.34 4.06
N ASP A 273 -1.36 -4.65 4.04
CA ASP A 273 -1.91 -6.00 4.17
C ASP A 273 -1.25 -7.02 3.22
N PHE A 274 -0.99 -6.59 1.97
CA PHE A 274 -0.34 -7.45 0.97
C PHE A 274 1.03 -7.98 1.43
N ALA A 275 1.74 -7.28 2.30
CA ALA A 275 3.06 -7.72 2.77
C ALA A 275 2.96 -8.95 3.68
N TYR A 276 1.99 -8.94 4.57
CA TYR A 276 1.68 -10.08 5.43
C TYR A 276 1.19 -11.26 4.58
N ARG A 277 0.31 -10.98 3.62
CA ARG A 277 -0.15 -11.99 2.66
C ARG A 277 0.99 -12.58 1.85
N LEU A 278 1.92 -11.77 1.37
CA LEU A 278 3.08 -12.22 0.61
C LEU A 278 3.99 -13.14 1.44
N CYS A 279 4.13 -12.88 2.75
CA CYS A 279 4.83 -13.78 3.67
C CYS A 279 4.13 -15.14 3.76
N LEU A 280 2.81 -15.14 3.93
CA LEU A 280 2.00 -16.37 3.97
C LEU A 280 2.14 -17.19 2.68
N ASP A 281 2.08 -16.53 1.53
CA ASP A 281 2.07 -17.21 0.23
C ASP A 281 3.45 -17.74 -0.18
N ARG A 282 4.56 -17.12 0.28
CA ARG A 282 5.90 -17.44 -0.22
C ARG A 282 6.86 -18.05 0.79
N ILE A 283 6.61 -17.90 2.09
CA ILE A 283 7.49 -18.49 3.11
C ILE A 283 7.03 -19.94 3.37
N LYS A 284 7.86 -20.90 3.00
CA LYS A 284 7.62 -22.32 3.30
C LYS A 284 7.85 -22.60 4.79
N GLU A 285 7.26 -23.68 5.31
CA GLU A 285 7.34 -24.03 6.74
C GLU A 285 8.77 -24.22 7.25
N ASP A 286 9.58 -24.92 6.48
CA ASP A 286 10.99 -25.14 6.77
C ASP A 286 11.83 -23.85 6.86
N ARG A 287 11.38 -22.77 6.26
CA ARG A 287 12.07 -21.47 6.26
C ARG A 287 11.68 -20.56 7.43
N SER A 288 10.68 -20.94 8.22
CA SER A 288 10.33 -20.25 9.47
C SER A 288 11.08 -20.83 10.70
N GLU A 289 11.77 -21.97 10.54
CA GLU A 289 12.58 -22.54 11.60
C GLU A 289 13.75 -21.61 11.97
N GLY A 290 13.93 -21.38 13.27
CA GLY A 290 14.97 -20.49 13.81
C GLY A 290 14.65 -19.00 13.84
N LEU A 291 13.47 -18.56 13.35
CA LEU A 291 13.01 -17.20 13.55
C LEU A 291 12.58 -16.97 15.01
N ASP A 292 12.97 -15.82 15.57
CA ASP A 292 12.47 -15.32 16.85
C ASP A 292 11.81 -13.95 16.66
N LEU A 293 10.49 -13.96 16.60
CA LEU A 293 9.67 -12.75 16.42
C LEU A 293 9.12 -12.20 17.75
N SER A 294 9.54 -12.73 18.88
CA SER A 294 9.07 -12.34 20.22
C SER A 294 9.36 -10.88 20.57
N SER A 295 10.35 -10.26 19.91
CA SER A 295 10.66 -8.85 20.06
C SER A 295 9.67 -7.93 19.36
N TRP A 296 8.92 -8.40 18.36
CA TRP A 296 8.04 -7.60 17.53
C TRP A 296 6.75 -7.27 18.27
N ARG A 297 6.68 -6.07 18.83
CA ARG A 297 5.61 -5.59 19.72
C ARG A 297 4.55 -4.76 19.00
N VAL A 298 4.90 -4.17 17.85
CA VAL A 298 3.98 -3.39 16.99
C VAL A 298 4.18 -3.80 15.54
N ALA A 299 3.22 -4.56 15.03
CA ALA A 299 3.10 -4.95 13.62
C ALA A 299 2.04 -4.05 12.96
N TYR A 300 2.44 -2.83 12.58
CA TYR A 300 1.48 -1.89 12.01
C TYR A 300 1.03 -2.33 10.61
N THR A 301 -0.27 -2.17 10.35
CA THR A 301 -0.86 -2.46 9.04
C THR A 301 -1.88 -1.38 8.66
N GLY A 302 -1.82 -0.92 7.41
CA GLY A 302 -2.65 0.17 6.90
C GLY A 302 -2.33 0.50 5.46
N ALA A 303 -2.71 1.71 5.02
CA ALA A 303 -2.55 2.23 3.67
C ALA A 303 -3.38 1.49 2.58
N GLU A 304 -4.02 0.38 2.92
CA GLU A 304 -5.02 -0.36 2.14
C GLU A 304 -5.98 -1.05 3.11
N PRO A 305 -7.12 -1.60 2.67
CA PRO A 305 -8.04 -2.31 3.55
C PRO A 305 -7.32 -3.45 4.28
N VAL A 306 -7.37 -3.41 5.61
CA VAL A 306 -6.80 -4.47 6.47
C VAL A 306 -7.76 -5.64 6.49
N ARG A 307 -7.29 -6.81 6.07
CA ARG A 307 -8.09 -8.03 6.00
C ARG A 307 -7.91 -8.86 7.27
N HIS A 308 -9.03 -9.16 7.93
CA HIS A 308 -9.05 -10.00 9.13
C HIS A 308 -8.39 -11.35 8.91
N ASP A 309 -8.79 -12.07 7.83
CA ASP A 309 -8.30 -13.39 7.49
C ASP A 309 -6.79 -13.44 7.22
N THR A 310 -6.24 -12.40 6.57
CA THR A 310 -4.79 -12.27 6.35
C THR A 310 -4.05 -12.18 7.67
N MET A 311 -4.50 -11.29 8.55
CA MET A 311 -3.81 -11.04 9.82
C MET A 311 -3.97 -12.21 10.80
N GLU A 312 -5.13 -12.85 10.86
CA GLU A 312 -5.37 -14.06 11.66
C GLU A 312 -4.46 -15.20 11.19
N SER A 313 -4.44 -15.49 9.88
CA SER A 313 -3.55 -16.50 9.30
C SER A 313 -2.06 -16.21 9.57
N PHE A 314 -1.67 -14.92 9.57
CA PHE A 314 -0.29 -14.53 9.88
C PHE A 314 0.06 -14.78 11.35
N VAL A 315 -0.85 -14.44 12.27
CA VAL A 315 -0.69 -14.72 13.70
C VAL A 315 -0.52 -16.22 13.93
N ASP A 316 -1.44 -17.04 13.41
CA ASP A 316 -1.41 -18.49 13.58
C ASP A 316 -0.13 -19.11 13.01
N ARG A 317 0.25 -18.68 11.83
CA ARG A 317 1.43 -19.19 11.11
C ARG A 317 2.73 -18.93 11.87
N PHE A 318 2.90 -17.76 12.47
CA PHE A 318 4.13 -17.33 13.12
C PHE A 318 4.07 -17.35 14.66
N ALA A 319 3.00 -17.89 15.25
CA ALA A 319 2.88 -18.06 16.70
C ALA A 319 4.04 -18.89 17.29
N SER A 320 4.44 -19.96 16.61
CA SER A 320 5.56 -20.83 17.02
C SER A 320 6.93 -20.11 16.97
N ALA A 321 7.05 -19.07 16.13
CA ALA A 321 8.21 -18.18 16.10
C ALA A 321 8.14 -17.05 17.14
N GLY A 322 7.14 -17.04 18.02
CA GLY A 322 6.96 -16.03 19.09
C GLY A 322 6.20 -14.77 18.66
N PHE A 323 5.59 -14.73 17.47
CA PHE A 323 4.74 -13.60 17.07
C PHE A 323 3.44 -13.60 17.87
N SER A 324 3.13 -12.45 18.47
CA SER A 324 1.94 -12.28 19.34
C SER A 324 0.78 -11.65 18.56
N ALA A 325 -0.43 -12.17 18.74
CA ALA A 325 -1.66 -11.53 18.26
C ALA A 325 -1.81 -10.09 18.78
N GLY A 326 -1.35 -9.83 20.00
CA GLY A 326 -1.32 -8.50 20.59
C GLY A 326 -0.42 -7.50 19.87
N ALA A 327 0.51 -7.96 19.03
CA ALA A 327 1.39 -7.09 18.26
C ALA A 327 0.70 -6.46 17.04
N VAL A 328 -0.38 -7.06 16.54
CA VAL A 328 -1.11 -6.54 15.36
C VAL A 328 -1.68 -5.16 15.64
N TYR A 329 -1.33 -4.18 14.84
CA TYR A 329 -1.67 -2.77 15.03
C TYR A 329 -2.25 -2.16 13.76
N PRO A 330 -3.58 -2.31 13.53
CA PRO A 330 -4.23 -1.66 12.42
C PRO A 330 -4.24 -0.14 12.62
N CYS A 331 -4.00 0.60 11.52
CA CYS A 331 -3.98 2.05 11.53
C CYS A 331 -4.53 2.63 10.22
N TYR A 332 -4.96 3.88 10.28
CA TYR A 332 -5.44 4.61 9.11
C TYR A 332 -4.71 5.94 8.99
N GLY A 333 -4.43 6.32 7.75
CA GLY A 333 -3.80 7.59 7.41
C GLY A 333 -3.60 7.77 5.92
N LEU A 334 -3.23 9.00 5.55
CA LEU A 334 -3.03 9.43 4.17
C LEU A 334 -2.10 10.64 4.13
N ALA A 335 -1.49 10.87 2.98
CA ALA A 335 -0.51 11.95 2.79
C ALA A 335 -1.08 13.35 3.08
N GLU A 336 -2.36 13.58 2.78
CA GLU A 336 -3.05 14.84 3.05
C GLU A 336 -3.21 15.16 4.54
N ALA A 337 -3.09 14.15 5.41
CA ALA A 337 -2.96 14.29 6.87
C ALA A 337 -1.50 14.12 7.34
N THR A 338 -0.53 14.36 6.48
CA THR A 338 0.89 14.03 6.63
C THR A 338 1.11 12.52 6.59
N LEU A 339 0.53 11.75 7.52
CA LEU A 339 0.45 10.28 7.49
C LEU A 339 -0.65 9.77 8.44
N PHE A 340 -0.41 9.78 9.74
CA PHE A 340 -1.17 9.07 10.77
C PHE A 340 -2.39 9.85 11.23
N VAL A 341 -3.57 9.22 11.19
CA VAL A 341 -4.85 9.79 11.66
C VAL A 341 -5.43 9.00 12.82
N THR A 342 -5.51 7.66 12.68
CA THR A 342 -6.00 6.77 13.75
C THR A 342 -5.12 5.55 13.89
N GLY A 343 -5.09 4.97 15.07
CA GLY A 343 -4.38 3.73 15.34
C GLY A 343 -4.93 2.96 16.51
N GLY A 344 -4.61 1.68 16.54
CA GLY A 344 -4.96 0.77 17.62
C GLY A 344 -4.31 1.14 18.95
N ARG A 345 -4.44 0.26 19.90
CA ARG A 345 -3.71 0.35 21.16
C ARG A 345 -2.60 -0.70 21.19
N ARG A 346 -1.38 -0.29 21.48
CA ARG A 346 -0.24 -1.21 21.59
C ARG A 346 -0.54 -2.35 22.56
N GLY A 347 -0.31 -3.58 22.11
CA GLY A 347 -0.52 -4.79 22.89
C GLY A 347 -1.97 -5.31 22.92
N SER A 348 -2.93 -4.59 22.35
CA SER A 348 -4.34 -5.01 22.35
C SER A 348 -4.71 -5.91 21.15
N GLY A 349 -3.87 -5.96 20.12
CA GLY A 349 -4.18 -6.68 18.90
C GLY A 349 -5.26 -5.99 18.06
N MET A 350 -5.83 -6.75 17.15
CA MET A 350 -6.79 -6.30 16.15
C MET A 350 -8.22 -6.30 16.73
N ALA A 351 -8.92 -5.17 16.62
CA ALA A 351 -10.36 -5.10 16.88
C ALA A 351 -11.12 -5.48 15.62
N VAL A 352 -12.12 -6.36 15.74
CA VAL A 352 -12.92 -6.84 14.59
C VAL A 352 -14.40 -6.66 14.90
N GLY A 353 -15.11 -5.92 14.05
CA GLY A 353 -16.57 -5.84 14.04
C GLY A 353 -17.15 -6.73 12.93
N ARG A 354 -18.35 -7.28 13.15
CA ARG A 354 -19.10 -8.05 12.15
C ARG A 354 -20.42 -7.36 11.84
N TYR A 355 -20.67 -7.12 10.55
CA TYR A 355 -21.77 -6.26 10.11
C TYR A 355 -22.58 -6.93 9.01
N ASP A 356 -23.87 -6.63 8.99
CA ASP A 356 -24.79 -7.07 7.95
C ASP A 356 -24.40 -6.48 6.59
N SER A 357 -24.17 -7.32 5.58
CA SER A 357 -23.69 -6.89 4.26
C SER A 357 -24.72 -6.06 3.48
N GLU A 358 -26.03 -6.35 3.64
CA GLU A 358 -27.10 -5.59 2.98
C GLU A 358 -27.23 -4.19 3.61
N ALA A 359 -27.11 -4.12 4.94
CA ALA A 359 -27.09 -2.84 5.65
C ALA A 359 -25.87 -2.00 5.26
N LEU A 360 -24.67 -2.59 5.16
CA LEU A 360 -23.47 -1.89 4.67
C LEU A 360 -23.69 -1.32 3.26
N ALA A 361 -24.33 -2.05 2.36
CA ALA A 361 -24.65 -1.60 1.00
C ALA A 361 -25.61 -0.38 1.00
N THR A 362 -26.43 -0.23 2.06
CA THR A 362 -27.31 0.94 2.26
C THR A 362 -26.73 1.98 3.22
N ARG A 363 -25.41 1.93 3.45
CA ARG A 363 -24.64 2.84 4.35
C ARG A 363 -25.07 2.78 5.81
N GLN A 364 -25.47 1.60 6.30
CA GLN A 364 -25.81 1.37 7.71
C GLN A 364 -24.86 0.32 8.31
N ALA A 365 -24.20 0.65 9.41
CA ALA A 365 -23.32 -0.27 10.14
C ALA A 365 -24.17 -1.03 11.18
N VAL A 366 -24.90 -2.04 10.76
CA VAL A 366 -25.73 -2.88 11.63
C VAL A 366 -24.93 -4.13 12.03
N ALA A 367 -24.66 -4.29 13.32
CA ALA A 367 -23.92 -5.45 13.83
C ALA A 367 -24.71 -6.76 13.58
N ARG A 368 -23.99 -7.79 13.11
CA ARG A 368 -24.54 -9.12 12.85
C ARG A 368 -23.48 -10.19 13.10
N VAL A 369 -23.82 -11.23 13.86
CA VAL A 369 -22.86 -12.27 14.28
C VAL A 369 -22.16 -12.96 13.11
N ASP A 370 -22.92 -13.29 12.05
CA ASP A 370 -22.42 -13.97 10.83
C ASP A 370 -22.12 -12.96 9.71
N GLY A 371 -22.04 -11.68 10.03
CA GLY A 371 -21.83 -10.61 9.05
C GLY A 371 -20.40 -10.50 8.56
N ALA A 372 -20.19 -9.60 7.59
CA ALA A 372 -18.89 -9.27 7.05
C ALA A 372 -17.96 -8.74 8.14
N ALA A 373 -16.75 -9.27 8.22
CA ALA A 373 -15.74 -8.82 9.18
C ALA A 373 -15.06 -7.55 8.67
N LEU A 374 -15.11 -6.47 9.47
CA LEU A 374 -14.34 -5.26 9.26
C LEU A 374 -13.33 -5.08 10.39
N VAL A 375 -12.14 -4.62 10.05
CA VAL A 375 -11.08 -4.37 11.01
C VAL A 375 -11.13 -2.91 11.46
N GLY A 376 -11.17 -2.70 12.79
CA GLY A 376 -11.08 -1.38 13.39
C GLY A 376 -9.65 -0.84 13.29
N CYS A 377 -9.52 0.37 12.78
CA CYS A 377 -8.26 1.10 12.63
C CYS A 377 -7.95 1.99 13.83
N GLY A 378 -8.51 1.69 14.99
CA GLY A 378 -8.24 2.38 16.25
C GLY A 378 -8.93 3.73 16.41
N GLY A 379 -8.52 4.45 17.45
CA GLY A 379 -9.00 5.77 17.80
C GLY A 379 -8.21 6.88 17.13
N VAL A 380 -8.77 8.09 17.13
CA VAL A 380 -8.12 9.28 16.59
C VAL A 380 -6.88 9.65 17.41
N ALA A 381 -5.83 10.10 16.73
CA ALA A 381 -4.59 10.57 17.36
C ALA A 381 -4.84 11.79 18.28
N SER A 382 -3.96 11.98 19.28
CA SER A 382 -4.02 13.16 20.14
C SER A 382 -3.93 14.47 19.34
N GLU A 383 -4.54 15.53 19.83
CA GLU A 383 -4.65 16.86 19.17
C GLU A 383 -5.37 16.83 17.81
N HIS A 384 -5.97 15.69 17.43
CA HIS A 384 -6.73 15.55 16.19
C HIS A 384 -8.20 15.26 16.49
N GLU A 385 -9.03 15.54 15.51
CA GLU A 385 -10.45 15.21 15.52
C GLU A 385 -10.84 14.47 14.26
N LEU A 386 -11.84 13.61 14.41
CA LEU A 386 -12.42 12.84 13.32
C LEU A 386 -13.91 13.08 13.30
N ARG A 387 -14.46 13.26 12.11
CA ARG A 387 -15.90 13.40 11.85
C ARG A 387 -16.30 12.42 10.76
N ILE A 388 -17.36 11.70 10.96
CA ILE A 388 -18.06 11.02 9.88
C ILE A 388 -19.08 12.02 9.35
N ALA A 389 -18.94 12.40 8.09
CA ALA A 389 -19.74 13.46 7.47
C ALA A 389 -20.61 12.90 6.33
N ASP A 390 -21.78 13.46 6.18
CA ASP A 390 -22.54 13.29 4.94
C ASP A 390 -21.75 13.92 3.78
N ALA A 391 -21.49 13.15 2.74
CA ALA A 391 -20.58 13.55 1.66
C ALA A 391 -21.08 14.76 0.83
N VAL A 392 -22.39 15.08 0.90
CA VAL A 392 -23.00 16.17 0.15
C VAL A 392 -23.11 17.44 1.00
N SER A 393 -23.70 17.31 2.20
CA SER A 393 -23.96 18.46 3.07
C SER A 393 -22.80 18.82 3.99
N GLY A 394 -21.86 17.89 4.22
CA GLY A 394 -20.77 18.04 5.20
C GLY A 394 -21.23 17.97 6.67
N ALA A 395 -22.52 17.77 6.92
CA ALA A 395 -23.06 17.63 8.26
C ALA A 395 -22.57 16.31 8.90
N ALA A 396 -22.44 16.31 10.23
CA ALA A 396 -22.09 15.09 10.94
C ALA A 396 -23.15 14.01 10.70
N ALA A 397 -22.71 12.80 10.30
CA ALA A 397 -23.60 11.67 10.12
C ALA A 397 -24.04 11.13 11.49
N PRO A 398 -25.27 10.61 11.62
CA PRO A 398 -25.70 9.90 12.81
C PRO A 398 -24.82 8.68 13.12
N GLU A 399 -24.82 8.25 14.38
CA GLU A 399 -24.12 7.01 14.76
C GLU A 399 -24.61 5.80 13.96
N GLY A 400 -23.70 4.94 13.55
CA GLY A 400 -24.00 3.77 12.73
C GLY A 400 -24.25 4.06 11.24
N VAL A 401 -24.17 5.32 10.82
CA VAL A 401 -24.27 5.70 9.38
C VAL A 401 -22.86 5.81 8.80
N ILE A 402 -22.64 5.17 7.65
CA ILE A 402 -21.40 5.28 6.88
C ILE A 402 -21.40 6.58 6.10
N GLY A 403 -20.43 7.44 6.40
CA GLY A 403 -20.22 8.74 5.74
C GLY A 403 -18.77 8.93 5.30
N GLU A 404 -18.47 10.11 4.75
CA GLU A 404 -17.10 10.49 4.42
C GLU A 404 -16.31 10.76 5.71
N ILE A 405 -15.12 10.17 5.79
CA ILE A 405 -14.20 10.40 6.90
C ILE A 405 -13.57 11.77 6.74
N TRP A 406 -13.78 12.66 7.69
CA TRP A 406 -13.13 13.97 7.76
C TRP A 406 -12.16 14.00 8.93
N ALA A 407 -10.97 14.54 8.72
CA ALA A 407 -9.95 14.68 9.73
C ALA A 407 -9.57 16.16 9.92
N SER A 408 -9.33 16.56 11.17
CA SER A 408 -8.85 17.89 11.53
C SER A 408 -7.73 17.77 12.56
N GLY A 409 -6.77 18.69 12.52
CA GLY A 409 -5.68 18.71 13.47
C GLY A 409 -4.40 19.30 12.87
N PRO A 410 -3.35 19.42 13.67
CA PRO A 410 -2.10 20.07 13.27
C PRO A 410 -1.31 19.32 12.19
N SER A 411 -1.61 18.03 11.97
CA SER A 411 -0.98 17.22 10.92
C SER A 411 -1.63 17.39 9.55
N VAL A 412 -2.80 18.05 9.45
CA VAL A 412 -3.46 18.27 8.16
C VAL A 412 -2.59 19.18 7.30
N ALA A 413 -2.18 18.68 6.14
CA ALA A 413 -1.24 19.32 5.23
C ALA A 413 -1.73 20.69 4.74
N ALA A 414 -0.80 21.54 4.28
CA ALA A 414 -1.12 22.91 3.87
C ALA A 414 -2.02 22.98 2.62
N GLY A 415 -2.02 21.95 1.80
CA GLY A 415 -2.78 21.84 0.55
C GLY A 415 -2.00 21.11 -0.52
N TYR A 416 -2.42 21.24 -1.77
CA TYR A 416 -1.71 20.72 -2.93
C TYR A 416 -0.88 21.82 -3.61
N TRP A 417 0.35 21.49 -3.99
CA TRP A 417 1.28 22.40 -4.65
C TRP A 417 0.71 22.88 -5.99
N ASN A 418 0.67 24.20 -6.18
CA ASN A 418 0.13 24.84 -7.40
C ASN A 418 -1.32 24.43 -7.80
N ARG A 419 -2.12 23.94 -6.85
CA ARG A 419 -3.47 23.45 -7.07
C ARG A 419 -4.48 24.10 -6.11
N PRO A 420 -4.73 25.41 -6.21
CA PRO A 420 -5.58 26.12 -5.23
C PRO A 420 -7.04 25.64 -5.24
N LEU A 421 -7.59 25.29 -6.40
CA LEU A 421 -8.99 24.82 -6.51
C LEU A 421 -9.16 23.45 -5.84
N GLU A 422 -8.33 22.48 -6.21
CA GLU A 422 -8.38 21.15 -5.60
C GLU A 422 -8.04 21.20 -4.10
N SER A 423 -7.19 22.14 -3.69
CA SER A 423 -6.92 22.37 -2.26
C SER A 423 -8.17 22.88 -1.54
N ALA A 424 -8.91 23.83 -2.10
CA ALA A 424 -10.12 24.36 -1.51
C ALA A 424 -11.26 23.32 -1.44
N GLU A 425 -11.32 22.38 -2.39
CA GLU A 425 -12.28 21.27 -2.39
C GLU A 425 -11.97 20.20 -1.34
N THR A 426 -10.68 19.98 -1.06
CA THR A 426 -10.21 18.91 -0.16
C THR A 426 -10.03 19.40 1.27
N PHE A 427 -9.52 20.62 1.46
CA PHE A 427 -9.25 21.21 2.76
C PHE A 427 -10.27 22.34 3.00
N VAL A 428 -11.38 21.99 3.64
CA VAL A 428 -12.54 22.87 3.78
C VAL A 428 -12.61 23.52 5.16
N GLU A 429 -13.17 24.72 5.23
CA GLU A 429 -13.53 25.36 6.50
C GLU A 429 -14.99 25.02 6.84
N CYS A 430 -15.20 24.42 8.01
CA CYS A 430 -16.51 24.06 8.51
C CYS A 430 -16.56 24.24 10.02
N ASP A 431 -17.59 24.89 10.55
CA ASP A 431 -17.79 25.17 12.00
C ASP A 431 -16.58 25.91 12.63
N GLY A 432 -15.95 26.83 11.88
CA GLY A 432 -14.78 27.60 12.33
C GLY A 432 -13.50 26.78 12.47
N ARG A 433 -13.44 25.63 11.83
CA ARG A 433 -12.30 24.69 11.85
C ARG A 433 -11.98 24.19 10.46
N ARG A 434 -10.69 23.95 10.21
CA ARG A 434 -10.20 23.38 8.96
C ARG A 434 -10.28 21.86 9.00
N TRP A 435 -10.96 21.29 8.01
CA TRP A 435 -11.16 19.84 7.85
C TRP A 435 -10.54 19.34 6.55
N LEU A 436 -9.94 18.19 6.61
CA LEU A 436 -9.54 17.39 5.45
C LEU A 436 -10.69 16.45 5.08
N ARG A 437 -11.21 16.57 3.89
CA ARG A 437 -12.10 15.60 3.25
C ARG A 437 -11.23 14.49 2.67
N THR A 438 -11.25 13.31 3.29
CA THR A 438 -10.33 12.23 2.88
C THR A 438 -10.75 11.53 1.58
N GLY A 439 -12.04 11.61 1.25
CA GLY A 439 -12.64 10.83 0.17
C GLY A 439 -12.78 9.34 0.50
N ASP A 440 -12.45 8.93 1.71
CA ASP A 440 -12.68 7.58 2.21
C ASP A 440 -13.99 7.54 3.00
N LEU A 441 -14.69 6.41 2.93
CA LEU A 441 -15.94 6.17 3.64
C LEU A 441 -15.69 5.30 4.86
N GLY A 442 -16.39 5.60 5.95
CA GLY A 442 -16.29 4.83 7.17
C GLY A 442 -17.32 5.23 8.21
N PHE A 443 -17.20 4.63 9.38
CA PHE A 443 -18.01 4.94 10.56
C PHE A 443 -17.17 4.74 11.83
N VAL A 444 -17.63 5.31 12.92
CA VAL A 444 -17.01 5.12 14.24
C VAL A 444 -17.97 4.32 15.12
N GLN A 445 -17.45 3.28 15.76
CA GLN A 445 -18.16 2.50 16.76
C GLN A 445 -17.19 2.11 17.88
N ASP A 446 -17.61 2.23 19.14
CA ASP A 446 -16.79 1.92 20.31
C ASP A 446 -15.40 2.60 20.28
N SER A 447 -15.36 3.86 19.85
CA SER A 447 -14.12 4.64 19.66
C SER A 447 -13.14 4.04 18.65
N GLN A 448 -13.59 3.16 17.76
CA GLN A 448 -12.81 2.57 16.66
C GLN A 448 -13.30 3.10 15.32
N LEU A 449 -12.39 3.54 14.48
CA LEU A 449 -12.69 3.86 13.10
C LEU A 449 -12.73 2.56 12.26
N PHE A 450 -13.82 2.34 11.55
CA PHE A 450 -13.95 1.29 10.54
C PHE A 450 -14.00 1.94 9.15
N VAL A 451 -13.03 1.60 8.29
CA VAL A 451 -12.97 2.09 6.92
C VAL A 451 -13.74 1.14 6.02
N ALA A 452 -14.82 1.63 5.41
CA ALA A 452 -15.69 0.84 4.55
C ALA A 452 -15.23 0.82 3.08
N GLY A 453 -14.58 1.89 2.60
CA GLY A 453 -14.11 1.97 1.23
C GLY A 453 -13.76 3.39 0.80
N ARG A 454 -13.66 3.60 -0.51
CA ARG A 454 -13.34 4.90 -1.10
C ARG A 454 -14.53 5.45 -1.87
N LEU A 455 -14.90 6.70 -1.64
CA LEU A 455 -16.07 7.35 -2.24
C LEU A 455 -16.05 7.30 -3.78
N LYS A 456 -14.89 7.56 -4.38
CA LYS A 456 -14.71 7.57 -5.85
C LYS A 456 -14.60 6.18 -6.48
N ASP A 457 -14.30 5.16 -5.68
CA ASP A 457 -14.16 3.76 -6.16
C ASP A 457 -15.47 2.99 -5.98
N MET A 458 -16.43 3.52 -5.23
CA MET A 458 -17.71 2.86 -4.97
C MET A 458 -18.45 2.57 -6.27
N ILE A 459 -18.97 1.36 -6.38
CA ILE A 459 -19.76 0.89 -7.52
C ILE A 459 -21.23 1.02 -7.10
N ILE A 460 -22.00 1.79 -7.85
CA ILE A 460 -23.43 1.94 -7.59
C ILE A 460 -24.17 1.16 -8.67
N VAL A 461 -25.00 0.19 -8.26
CA VAL A 461 -25.83 -0.56 -9.17
C VAL A 461 -27.24 -0.62 -8.61
N ARG A 462 -28.22 -0.16 -9.38
CA ARG A 462 -29.64 -0.10 -8.98
C ARG A 462 -29.88 0.55 -7.61
N GLY A 463 -29.04 1.55 -7.27
CA GLY A 463 -29.13 2.26 -5.99
C GLY A 463 -28.44 1.58 -4.80
N HIS A 464 -27.83 0.41 -4.99
CA HIS A 464 -27.00 -0.25 -3.99
C HIS A 464 -25.54 0.15 -4.12
N ASN A 465 -24.91 0.46 -2.99
CA ASN A 465 -23.48 0.77 -2.94
C ASN A 465 -22.70 -0.54 -2.76
N LEU A 466 -21.86 -0.88 -3.73
CA LEU A 466 -21.00 -2.04 -3.69
C LEU A 466 -19.56 -1.57 -3.51
N TYR A 467 -18.85 -2.15 -2.56
CA TYR A 467 -17.46 -1.82 -2.31
C TYR A 467 -16.56 -2.74 -3.14
N PRO A 468 -15.67 -2.19 -3.99
CA PRO A 468 -14.83 -2.98 -4.90
C PRO A 468 -14.04 -4.08 -4.20
N GLN A 469 -13.47 -3.80 -3.02
CA GLN A 469 -12.68 -4.76 -2.27
C GLN A 469 -13.46 -5.99 -1.81
N ASP A 470 -14.78 -5.86 -1.61
CA ASP A 470 -15.62 -6.98 -1.22
C ASP A 470 -15.92 -7.89 -2.41
N ILE A 471 -16.13 -7.29 -3.60
CA ILE A 471 -16.27 -8.03 -4.86
C ILE A 471 -14.96 -8.76 -5.17
N GLU A 472 -13.81 -8.07 -5.06
CA GLU A 472 -12.48 -8.63 -5.27
C GLU A 472 -12.24 -9.83 -4.35
N ARG A 473 -12.62 -9.72 -3.06
CA ARG A 473 -12.50 -10.79 -2.07
C ARG A 473 -13.35 -12.01 -2.46
N VAL A 474 -14.62 -11.81 -2.80
CA VAL A 474 -15.51 -12.90 -3.22
C VAL A 474 -14.97 -13.65 -4.42
N VAL A 475 -14.48 -12.91 -5.43
CA VAL A 475 -13.86 -13.50 -6.62
C VAL A 475 -12.61 -14.30 -6.26
N GLU A 476 -11.75 -13.76 -5.40
CA GLU A 476 -10.51 -14.41 -4.98
C GLU A 476 -10.72 -15.66 -4.10
N GLU A 477 -11.83 -15.71 -3.36
CA GLU A 477 -12.21 -16.86 -2.52
C GLU A 477 -12.90 -17.96 -3.31
N GLN A 478 -13.77 -17.60 -4.26
CA GLN A 478 -14.63 -18.56 -4.95
C GLN A 478 -14.08 -19.02 -6.31
N VAL A 479 -13.20 -18.22 -6.95
CA VAL A 479 -12.67 -18.54 -8.28
C VAL A 479 -11.19 -18.92 -8.19
N GLU A 480 -10.91 -20.19 -7.97
CA GLU A 480 -9.54 -20.72 -7.76
C GLU A 480 -8.57 -20.40 -8.91
N ALA A 481 -9.07 -20.21 -10.13
CA ALA A 481 -8.27 -19.85 -11.29
C ALA A 481 -7.69 -18.44 -11.22
N VAL A 482 -8.22 -17.60 -10.35
CA VAL A 482 -7.77 -16.21 -10.16
C VAL A 482 -6.77 -16.15 -9.02
N ARG A 483 -5.70 -15.40 -9.23
CA ARG A 483 -4.65 -15.24 -8.21
C ARG A 483 -5.10 -14.23 -7.16
N LYS A 484 -4.93 -14.55 -5.88
CA LYS A 484 -5.20 -13.66 -4.75
C LYS A 484 -4.38 -12.36 -4.88
N GLY A 485 -5.00 -11.21 -4.59
CA GLY A 485 -4.42 -9.88 -4.77
C GLY A 485 -4.22 -9.48 -6.24
N ARG A 486 -4.94 -10.15 -7.18
CA ARG A 486 -4.81 -9.96 -8.63
C ARG A 486 -6.16 -9.74 -9.31
N VAL A 487 -7.12 -9.21 -8.58
CA VAL A 487 -8.45 -8.81 -9.07
C VAL A 487 -8.64 -7.32 -8.82
N ALA A 488 -9.29 -6.63 -9.74
CA ALA A 488 -9.79 -5.28 -9.56
C ALA A 488 -11.25 -5.22 -9.96
N ALA A 489 -12.09 -4.76 -9.04
CA ALA A 489 -13.47 -4.41 -9.35
C ALA A 489 -13.61 -2.88 -9.52
N PHE A 490 -14.42 -2.44 -10.45
CA PHE A 490 -14.60 -1.02 -10.75
C PHE A 490 -15.98 -0.74 -11.36
N ALA A 491 -16.47 0.50 -11.16
CA ALA A 491 -17.71 0.93 -11.77
C ALA A 491 -17.57 1.04 -13.29
N VAL A 492 -18.54 0.55 -14.02
CA VAL A 492 -18.67 0.72 -15.46
C VAL A 492 -20.02 1.34 -15.81
N GLU A 493 -20.10 2.02 -16.93
CA GLU A 493 -21.33 2.51 -17.50
C GLU A 493 -21.40 1.99 -18.94
N LEU A 494 -22.44 1.20 -19.24
CA LEU A 494 -22.71 0.64 -20.55
C LEU A 494 -24.14 0.94 -20.94
N ASP A 495 -24.33 1.56 -22.10
CA ASP A 495 -25.64 1.93 -22.62
C ASP A 495 -26.49 2.78 -21.64
N GLY A 496 -25.82 3.63 -20.84
CA GLY A 496 -26.46 4.49 -19.83
C GLY A 496 -26.87 3.74 -18.56
N GLN A 497 -26.43 2.51 -18.36
CA GLN A 497 -26.65 1.72 -17.15
C GLN A 497 -25.34 1.52 -16.37
N GLU A 498 -25.42 1.75 -15.07
CA GLU A 498 -24.33 1.44 -14.15
C GLU A 498 -24.18 -0.07 -13.98
N GLY A 499 -22.94 -0.54 -13.91
CA GLY A 499 -22.63 -1.95 -13.78
C GLY A 499 -21.31 -2.22 -13.10
N ILE A 500 -21.01 -3.51 -12.91
CA ILE A 500 -19.78 -3.99 -12.29
C ILE A 500 -18.79 -4.38 -13.38
N GLY A 501 -17.59 -3.83 -13.35
CA GLY A 501 -16.44 -4.30 -14.11
C GLY A 501 -15.52 -5.12 -13.21
N VAL A 502 -15.00 -6.26 -13.70
CA VAL A 502 -14.00 -7.07 -13.01
C VAL A 502 -12.84 -7.35 -13.93
N ALA A 503 -11.62 -6.95 -13.53
CA ALA A 503 -10.38 -7.31 -14.21
C ALA A 503 -9.61 -8.31 -13.35
N ALA A 504 -9.21 -9.46 -13.92
CA ALA A 504 -8.56 -10.52 -13.19
C ALA A 504 -7.34 -11.07 -13.95
N GLU A 505 -6.19 -11.20 -13.25
CA GLU A 505 -5.02 -11.90 -13.81
C GLU A 505 -5.17 -13.40 -13.70
N VAL A 506 -4.98 -14.10 -14.81
CA VAL A 506 -4.98 -15.55 -14.90
C VAL A 506 -3.60 -16.06 -15.29
N SER A 507 -3.12 -17.10 -14.61
CA SER A 507 -1.79 -17.65 -14.94
C SER A 507 -1.76 -18.26 -16.34
N ARG A 508 -0.60 -18.17 -17.05
CA ARG A 508 -0.44 -18.73 -18.39
C ARG A 508 -0.74 -20.22 -18.50
N GLY A 509 -0.52 -20.96 -17.43
CA GLY A 509 -0.87 -22.38 -17.36
C GLY A 509 -2.39 -22.61 -17.41
N LEU A 510 -3.12 -21.83 -16.60
CA LEU A 510 -4.58 -21.91 -16.52
C LEU A 510 -5.27 -21.35 -17.78
N GLN A 511 -4.71 -20.35 -18.45
CA GLN A 511 -5.22 -19.86 -19.73
C GLN A 511 -5.28 -20.96 -20.82
N LYS A 512 -4.44 -22.00 -20.73
CA LYS A 512 -4.42 -23.14 -21.63
C LYS A 512 -5.41 -24.25 -21.25
N LEU A 513 -5.81 -24.29 -19.97
CA LEU A 513 -6.63 -25.35 -19.40
C LEU A 513 -8.10 -24.95 -19.23
N VAL A 514 -8.37 -23.67 -19.05
CA VAL A 514 -9.70 -23.12 -18.79
C VAL A 514 -10.06 -22.13 -19.88
N THR A 515 -11.22 -22.32 -20.50
CA THR A 515 -11.67 -21.41 -21.56
C THR A 515 -12.05 -20.03 -20.97
N PRO A 516 -11.90 -18.94 -21.74
CA PRO A 516 -12.36 -17.63 -21.30
C PRO A 516 -13.84 -17.62 -20.87
N GLN A 517 -14.70 -18.37 -21.56
CA GLN A 517 -16.12 -18.48 -21.20
C GLN A 517 -16.31 -19.08 -19.80
N ALA A 518 -15.64 -20.18 -19.48
CA ALA A 518 -15.77 -20.82 -18.17
C ALA A 518 -15.26 -19.90 -17.03
N LEU A 519 -14.25 -19.06 -17.29
CA LEU A 519 -13.79 -18.07 -16.32
C LEU A 519 -14.79 -16.94 -16.14
N VAL A 520 -15.39 -16.44 -17.22
CA VAL A 520 -16.43 -15.41 -17.15
C VAL A 520 -17.65 -15.93 -16.40
N ASP A 521 -18.06 -17.16 -16.66
CA ASP A 521 -19.20 -17.80 -15.98
C ASP A 521 -18.92 -17.99 -14.49
N ALA A 522 -17.71 -18.42 -14.12
CA ALA A 522 -17.31 -18.59 -12.72
C ALA A 522 -17.25 -17.24 -11.97
N LEU A 523 -16.67 -16.21 -12.59
CA LEU A 523 -16.63 -14.85 -12.06
C LEU A 523 -18.06 -14.28 -11.93
N GLY A 524 -18.89 -14.50 -12.94
CA GLY A 524 -20.27 -14.08 -12.95
C GLY A 524 -21.10 -14.74 -11.86
N ALA A 525 -20.94 -16.05 -11.68
CA ALA A 525 -21.61 -16.81 -10.63
C ALA A 525 -21.21 -16.32 -9.22
N ALA A 526 -19.91 -16.17 -8.96
CA ALA A 526 -19.39 -15.72 -7.68
C ALA A 526 -19.95 -14.35 -7.27
N VAL A 527 -19.96 -13.40 -8.20
CA VAL A 527 -20.47 -12.04 -7.91
C VAL A 527 -21.99 -12.04 -7.81
N SER A 528 -22.70 -12.76 -8.69
CA SER A 528 -24.16 -12.82 -8.68
C SER A 528 -24.74 -13.51 -7.44
N GLU A 529 -24.10 -14.56 -6.95
CA GLU A 529 -24.54 -15.28 -5.75
C GLU A 529 -24.50 -14.36 -4.51
N GLN A 530 -23.49 -13.51 -4.42
CA GLN A 530 -23.31 -12.63 -3.27
C GLN A 530 -24.08 -11.31 -3.36
N TYR A 531 -24.18 -10.73 -4.57
CA TYR A 531 -24.71 -9.37 -4.76
C TYR A 531 -25.98 -9.29 -5.61
N GLY A 532 -26.46 -10.41 -6.13
CA GLY A 532 -27.64 -10.45 -7.02
C GLY A 532 -27.41 -9.86 -8.42
N GLU A 533 -26.17 -9.46 -8.73
CA GLU A 533 -25.79 -8.78 -9.98
C GLU A 533 -24.56 -9.42 -10.60
N ALA A 534 -24.63 -9.74 -11.89
CA ALA A 534 -23.47 -10.23 -12.63
C ALA A 534 -22.57 -9.07 -13.10
N PRO A 535 -21.25 -9.27 -13.23
CA PRO A 535 -20.38 -8.28 -13.86
C PRO A 535 -20.82 -8.01 -15.30
N SER A 536 -21.02 -6.73 -15.62
CA SER A 536 -21.31 -6.26 -16.98
C SER A 536 -20.06 -6.31 -17.89
N VAL A 537 -18.88 -6.25 -17.27
CA VAL A 537 -17.58 -6.30 -17.92
C VAL A 537 -16.67 -7.27 -17.19
N VAL A 538 -16.03 -8.18 -17.92
CA VAL A 538 -14.96 -9.04 -17.40
C VAL A 538 -13.74 -8.91 -18.31
N VAL A 539 -12.61 -8.50 -17.72
CA VAL A 539 -11.31 -8.35 -18.40
C VAL A 539 -10.37 -9.42 -17.88
N LEU A 540 -10.06 -10.42 -18.69
CA LEU A 540 -9.10 -11.45 -18.35
C LEU A 540 -7.69 -11.02 -18.79
N LEU A 541 -6.84 -10.75 -17.81
CA LEU A 541 -5.53 -10.12 -18.00
C LEU A 541 -4.40 -11.14 -18.09
N GLN A 542 -3.36 -10.78 -18.84
CA GLN A 542 -2.07 -11.46 -18.79
C GLN A 542 -1.42 -11.30 -17.39
N PRO A 543 -0.60 -12.28 -16.95
CA PRO A 543 0.12 -12.18 -15.68
C PRO A 543 1.01 -10.93 -15.63
N GLY A 544 0.82 -10.10 -14.61
CA GLY A 544 1.55 -8.85 -14.42
C GLY A 544 0.92 -7.63 -15.09
N ALA A 545 -0.23 -7.79 -15.76
CA ALA A 545 -0.90 -6.71 -16.47
C ALA A 545 -1.87 -5.89 -15.62
N LEU A 546 -2.19 -6.34 -14.39
CA LEU A 546 -3.08 -5.61 -13.50
C LEU A 546 -2.41 -4.32 -13.01
N PRO A 547 -2.99 -3.13 -13.28
CA PRO A 547 -2.42 -1.86 -12.85
C PRO A 547 -2.24 -1.77 -11.35
N LYS A 548 -0.99 -1.49 -10.91
CA LYS A 548 -0.62 -1.30 -9.52
C LYS A 548 0.27 -0.08 -9.37
N THR A 549 0.26 0.52 -8.18
CA THR A 549 1.21 1.58 -7.83
C THR A 549 2.61 1.00 -7.67
N SER A 550 3.62 1.87 -7.63
CA SER A 550 5.00 1.49 -7.29
C SER A 550 5.15 0.87 -5.89
N SER A 551 4.18 1.12 -5.00
CA SER A 551 4.09 0.49 -3.68
C SER A 551 3.28 -0.82 -3.66
N GLY A 552 2.82 -1.31 -4.83
CA GLY A 552 2.07 -2.56 -4.96
C GLY A 552 0.54 -2.44 -4.78
N LYS A 553 0.01 -1.25 -4.47
CA LYS A 553 -1.43 -1.02 -4.30
C LYS A 553 -2.17 -1.10 -5.63
N LEU A 554 -3.35 -1.68 -5.61
CA LEU A 554 -4.24 -1.80 -6.76
C LEU A 554 -4.73 -0.43 -7.25
N GLN A 555 -4.71 -0.22 -8.56
CA GLN A 555 -5.16 1.02 -9.22
C GLN A 555 -6.47 0.78 -10.00
N ARG A 556 -7.63 0.75 -9.30
CA ARG A 556 -8.94 0.51 -9.90
C ARG A 556 -9.32 1.52 -10.98
N ALA A 557 -9.03 2.80 -10.73
CA ALA A 557 -9.24 3.86 -11.72
C ALA A 557 -8.42 3.65 -12.99
N ALA A 558 -7.18 3.14 -12.89
CA ALA A 558 -6.36 2.79 -14.05
C ALA A 558 -6.90 1.56 -14.79
N CYS A 559 -7.47 0.57 -14.06
CA CYS A 559 -8.17 -0.55 -14.68
C CYS A 559 -9.40 -0.09 -15.46
N ARG A 560 -10.25 0.76 -14.84
CA ARG A 560 -11.42 1.36 -15.51
C ARG A 560 -11.02 2.15 -16.75
N LYS A 561 -10.02 3.02 -16.65
CA LYS A 561 -9.51 3.81 -17.77
C LYS A 561 -8.94 2.92 -18.86
N GLY A 562 -8.08 1.96 -18.50
CA GLY A 562 -7.46 1.06 -19.46
C GLY A 562 -8.46 0.14 -20.16
N TRP A 563 -9.55 -0.25 -19.47
CA TRP A 563 -10.67 -0.93 -20.12
C TRP A 563 -11.36 0.01 -21.13
N ALA A 564 -11.73 1.23 -20.74
CA ALA A 564 -12.43 2.19 -21.61
C ALA A 564 -11.58 2.56 -22.85
N GLU A 565 -10.28 2.73 -22.69
CA GLU A 565 -9.32 3.07 -23.75
C GLU A 565 -8.76 1.84 -24.51
N ARG A 566 -9.14 0.60 -24.10
CA ARG A 566 -8.63 -0.64 -24.69
C ARG A 566 -7.10 -0.79 -24.60
N THR A 567 -6.51 -0.31 -23.51
CA THR A 567 -5.04 -0.31 -23.30
C THR A 567 -4.55 -1.37 -22.31
N LEU A 568 -5.47 -2.12 -21.66
CA LEU A 568 -5.10 -3.25 -20.80
C LEU A 568 -4.55 -4.41 -21.63
N ASP A 569 -3.46 -5.02 -21.17
CA ASP A 569 -2.91 -6.24 -21.74
C ASP A 569 -3.79 -7.45 -21.35
N ALA A 570 -4.94 -7.53 -22.00
CA ALA A 570 -5.93 -8.56 -21.80
C ALA A 570 -5.83 -9.63 -22.89
N TYR A 571 -6.09 -10.89 -22.55
CA TYR A 571 -6.22 -11.96 -23.52
C TYR A 571 -7.67 -12.28 -23.88
N ALA A 572 -8.62 -11.83 -23.06
CA ALA A 572 -10.05 -11.88 -23.38
C ALA A 572 -10.82 -10.73 -22.69
N LEU A 573 -11.86 -10.25 -23.36
CA LEU A 573 -12.73 -9.19 -22.89
C LEU A 573 -14.18 -9.56 -23.19
N TYR A 574 -14.99 -9.60 -22.13
CA TYR A 574 -16.42 -9.85 -22.17
C TYR A 574 -17.18 -8.59 -21.76
N GLU A 575 -18.17 -8.19 -22.56
CA GLU A 575 -19.02 -7.02 -22.32
C GLU A 575 -20.46 -7.32 -22.68
N SER A 576 -21.39 -7.00 -21.79
CA SER A 576 -22.84 -7.09 -22.01
C SER A 576 -23.27 -8.38 -22.69
N GLY A 577 -22.84 -9.53 -22.17
CA GLY A 577 -23.27 -10.83 -22.67
C GLY A 577 -22.47 -11.42 -23.83
N ARG A 578 -21.39 -10.77 -24.31
CA ARG A 578 -20.60 -11.26 -25.46
C ARG A 578 -19.11 -11.00 -25.30
N PHE A 579 -18.30 -11.84 -25.89
CA PHE A 579 -16.88 -11.53 -26.06
C PHE A 579 -16.66 -10.49 -27.15
N VAL A 580 -15.88 -9.46 -26.83
CA VAL A 580 -15.43 -8.42 -27.77
C VAL A 580 -13.95 -8.60 -28.14
N MET A 581 -13.24 -9.47 -27.42
CA MET A 581 -11.85 -9.85 -27.70
C MET A 581 -11.55 -11.23 -27.09
N GLY A 582 -10.66 -12.01 -27.76
CA GLY A 582 -10.03 -13.21 -27.18
C GLY A 582 -10.77 -14.53 -27.34
N VAL A 583 -11.90 -14.53 -28.00
CA VAL A 583 -12.53 -15.74 -28.53
C VAL A 583 -12.61 -15.56 -30.05
N ASP A 584 -12.12 -16.53 -30.82
CA ASP A 584 -12.27 -16.49 -32.28
C ASP A 584 -13.76 -16.33 -32.62
N ILE A 585 -14.15 -15.11 -33.01
CA ILE A 585 -15.52 -14.77 -33.45
C ILE A 585 -15.82 -15.43 -34.82
N GLY A 586 -15.04 -16.41 -35.21
CA GLY A 586 -14.99 -16.97 -36.55
C GLY A 586 -15.21 -18.47 -36.66
N VAL A 587 -15.92 -19.12 -35.74
CA VAL A 587 -16.49 -20.43 -36.04
C VAL A 587 -17.98 -20.39 -35.70
N ALA A 588 -18.77 -19.97 -36.70
CA ALA A 588 -20.12 -20.46 -36.84
C ALA A 588 -20.11 -21.98 -36.61
N ALA A 589 -21.06 -22.46 -35.81
CA ALA A 589 -21.23 -23.85 -35.55
C ALA A 589 -20.97 -24.67 -36.83
N ALA A 590 -19.79 -25.25 -36.93
CA ALA A 590 -19.61 -26.40 -37.78
C ALA A 590 -20.23 -27.55 -37.00
N ASP A 591 -21.46 -27.84 -37.33
CA ASP A 591 -22.06 -29.17 -37.18
C ASP A 591 -21.07 -30.17 -37.79
N GLY A 592 -20.31 -30.78 -36.97
CA GLY A 592 -19.32 -31.79 -37.30
C GLY A 592 -19.16 -32.65 -36.05
N GLY A 593 -20.24 -33.34 -35.66
CA GLY A 593 -20.24 -34.25 -34.55
C GLY A 593 -19.21 -35.36 -34.75
N ASN A 594 -18.08 -35.27 -34.06
CA ASN A 594 -17.47 -36.47 -33.51
C ASN A 594 -18.15 -36.70 -32.16
N ALA A 595 -19.31 -37.35 -32.21
CA ALA A 595 -19.92 -37.95 -31.02
C ALA A 595 -18.93 -39.01 -30.53
N TYR A 596 -18.22 -38.75 -29.45
CA TYR A 596 -17.47 -39.80 -28.76
C TYR A 596 -18.43 -40.90 -28.37
N PRO A 597 -18.04 -42.17 -28.46
CA PRO A 597 -18.86 -43.29 -28.06
C PRO A 597 -19.38 -43.10 -26.63
N GLU A 598 -20.63 -43.42 -26.40
CA GLU A 598 -21.31 -43.14 -25.11
C GLU A 598 -20.63 -43.86 -23.93
N ASP A 599 -19.95 -44.97 -24.21
CA ASP A 599 -19.13 -45.73 -23.28
C ASP A 599 -17.86 -44.95 -22.84
N GLN A 600 -17.25 -44.19 -23.73
CA GLN A 600 -16.09 -43.31 -23.40
C GLN A 600 -16.52 -42.10 -22.58
N ILE A 601 -17.66 -41.48 -22.90
CA ILE A 601 -18.23 -40.38 -22.10
C ILE A 601 -18.56 -40.89 -20.69
N GLN A 602 -19.16 -42.09 -20.58
CA GLN A 602 -19.48 -42.67 -19.28
C GLN A 602 -18.24 -43.07 -18.48
N ALA A 603 -17.18 -43.56 -19.12
CA ALA A 603 -15.92 -43.86 -18.49
C ALA A 603 -15.26 -42.61 -17.93
N LEU A 604 -15.20 -41.51 -18.70
CA LEU A 604 -14.70 -40.22 -18.27
C LEU A 604 -15.52 -39.65 -17.11
N ALA A 605 -16.84 -39.71 -17.18
CA ALA A 605 -17.74 -39.27 -16.12
C ALA A 605 -17.52 -40.04 -14.80
N ASN A 606 -17.15 -41.31 -14.86
CA ASN A 606 -16.83 -42.12 -13.69
C ASN A 606 -15.51 -41.64 -13.04
N VAL A 607 -14.47 -41.41 -13.85
CA VAL A 607 -13.18 -40.86 -13.37
C VAL A 607 -13.37 -39.50 -12.74
N TRP A 608 -14.19 -38.63 -13.33
CA TRP A 608 -14.53 -37.33 -12.77
C TRP A 608 -15.21 -37.42 -11.40
N ARG A 609 -16.18 -38.35 -11.24
CA ARG A 609 -16.85 -38.57 -9.96
C ARG A 609 -15.87 -38.99 -8.86
N GLU A 610 -14.97 -39.92 -9.18
CA GLU A 610 -13.97 -40.36 -8.24
C GLU A 610 -12.99 -39.24 -7.81
N VAL A 611 -12.53 -38.42 -8.77
CA VAL A 611 -11.59 -37.36 -8.52
C VAL A 611 -12.24 -36.18 -7.77
N LEU A 612 -13.51 -35.88 -8.05
CA LEU A 612 -14.27 -34.80 -7.42
C LEU A 612 -14.95 -35.20 -6.12
N GLY A 613 -14.93 -36.49 -5.74
CA GLY A 613 -15.58 -36.99 -4.52
C GLY A 613 -17.09 -36.90 -4.53
N HIS A 614 -17.74 -36.81 -5.69
CA HIS A 614 -19.18 -36.69 -5.80
C HIS A 614 -19.87 -38.06 -5.69
N GLU A 615 -20.83 -38.16 -4.80
CA GLU A 615 -21.69 -39.37 -4.70
C GLU A 615 -22.59 -39.53 -5.94
N THR A 616 -23.03 -40.74 -6.18
CA THR A 616 -23.55 -41.40 -7.38
C THR A 616 -24.71 -40.73 -8.14
N ALA A 617 -25.26 -39.59 -7.73
CA ALA A 617 -26.50 -39.02 -8.28
C ALA A 617 -26.31 -37.94 -9.38
N ARG A 618 -25.13 -37.38 -9.60
CA ARG A 618 -24.92 -36.35 -10.62
C ARG A 618 -24.59 -36.96 -11.98
N ARG A 619 -25.45 -36.70 -12.99
CA ARG A 619 -25.13 -36.98 -14.40
C ARG A 619 -24.32 -35.82 -14.97
N TYR A 620 -23.17 -36.14 -15.56
CA TYR A 620 -22.39 -35.20 -16.32
C TYR A 620 -22.80 -35.28 -17.80
N GLY A 621 -23.21 -34.15 -18.39
CA GLY A 621 -23.49 -34.06 -19.82
C GLY A 621 -22.17 -33.85 -20.61
N SER A 622 -22.24 -33.94 -21.94
CA SER A 622 -21.10 -33.68 -22.84
C SER A 622 -20.59 -32.24 -22.77
N ASP A 623 -21.35 -31.33 -22.17
CA ASP A 623 -21.10 -29.94 -21.92
C ASP A 623 -20.58 -29.64 -20.50
N ALA A 624 -20.43 -30.69 -19.67
CA ALA A 624 -19.98 -30.54 -18.29
C ALA A 624 -18.53 -30.03 -18.23
N HIS A 625 -18.28 -29.06 -17.35
CA HIS A 625 -16.96 -28.49 -17.20
C HIS A 625 -16.36 -28.83 -15.83
N PHE A 626 -15.17 -29.45 -15.82
CA PHE A 626 -14.53 -30.02 -14.62
C PHE A 626 -14.40 -29.03 -13.45
N PHE A 627 -13.95 -27.79 -13.74
CA PHE A 627 -13.74 -26.78 -12.69
C PHE A 627 -15.05 -26.18 -12.17
N THR A 628 -16.08 -26.06 -12.99
CA THR A 628 -17.42 -25.61 -12.53
C THR A 628 -18.13 -26.65 -11.67
N LEU A 629 -17.65 -27.88 -11.71
CA LEU A 629 -18.16 -28.99 -10.89
C LEU A 629 -17.37 -29.19 -9.59
N GLY A 630 -16.48 -28.24 -9.25
CA GLY A 630 -15.68 -28.27 -8.02
C GLY A 630 -14.28 -28.88 -8.19
N GLY A 631 -13.81 -29.08 -9.43
CA GLY A 631 -12.46 -29.52 -9.71
C GLY A 631 -11.45 -28.41 -9.42
N ASN A 632 -10.34 -28.74 -8.79
CA ASN A 632 -9.20 -27.85 -8.55
C ASN A 632 -7.95 -28.31 -9.31
N SER A 633 -6.87 -27.53 -9.24
CA SER A 633 -5.62 -27.82 -9.96
C SER A 633 -5.02 -29.18 -9.58
N LEU A 634 -5.10 -29.59 -8.30
CA LEU A 634 -4.64 -30.89 -7.84
C LEU A 634 -5.50 -32.01 -8.38
N ALA A 635 -6.82 -31.84 -8.35
CA ALA A 635 -7.79 -32.76 -8.92
C ALA A 635 -7.62 -32.89 -10.46
N ALA A 636 -7.27 -31.81 -11.16
CA ALA A 636 -6.98 -31.85 -12.60
C ALA A 636 -5.72 -32.67 -12.92
N VAL A 637 -4.67 -32.57 -12.09
CA VAL A 637 -3.47 -33.41 -12.22
C VAL A 637 -3.78 -34.88 -11.94
N GLN A 638 -4.59 -35.16 -10.91
CA GLN A 638 -5.06 -36.52 -10.62
C GLN A 638 -5.92 -37.09 -11.74
N LEU A 639 -6.79 -36.26 -12.32
CA LEU A 639 -7.61 -36.62 -13.48
C LEU A 639 -6.73 -36.97 -14.69
N ALA A 640 -5.75 -36.11 -15.03
CA ALA A 640 -4.86 -36.36 -16.14
C ALA A 640 -4.04 -37.65 -15.96
N ALA A 641 -3.57 -37.93 -14.74
CA ALA A 641 -2.82 -39.16 -14.43
C ALA A 641 -3.68 -40.43 -14.50
N ARG A 642 -5.01 -40.32 -14.40
CA ARG A 642 -5.94 -41.47 -14.49
C ARG A 642 -6.48 -41.71 -15.90
N ILE A 643 -6.40 -40.69 -16.77
CA ILE A 643 -6.85 -40.77 -18.17
C ILE A 643 -5.67 -41.20 -19.08
N SER A 644 -4.42 -40.91 -18.69
CA SER A 644 -3.23 -41.40 -19.37
C SER A 644 -2.96 -42.87 -19.10
#